data_e6b8b4d0b32874a68b2a12dcc58c596c
#
_entry.id   e6b8b4d0b32874a68b2a12dcc58c596c
#
_cell.length_a   1.000
_cell.length_b   1.000
_cell.length_c   1.000
_cell.angle_alpha   90.00
_cell.angle_beta   90.00
_cell.angle_gamma   90.00
#
_symmetry.space_group_name_H-M   'P 1'
#
loop_
_entity.id
_entity.type
_entity.pdbx_description
1 polymer ?
#
loop_
_entity_poly.entity_id
_entity_poly.type
_entity_poly.pdbx_seq_one_letter_code
_entity_poly.pdbx_strand_id
1 'polypeptide(L)'
;MTDLSHSREKDKINPVVFYTSAGLILLFSLTTILFRDFSALWIGRTLDWVSKTFGWYYLLAATLYIVFVVCIACSRFGSVKLGPEQSKPEFSLLSWAAMLFAAGIGIDLMFFSVAEPVTQYMQPPEGAGQTIEAARQAMVWTLFHYGLTGWSMYALMGMALGYFSYRYNLPLTIRSALYPIFGKRINGPIGHSVDIAAVIGTIFGIATTLGIGVVQLNYGLSVLFDIPYSMAAKAALIALSVIIATISVTSGVDKGIRVLSELNVALALGLILFVLFMGDTSFLLNALVLNVGDYVNRFMGMTLNSFAFDRPVEWMNNWTLFFWAWWVAWSPFVGLFLARISRGRTIRQFVLGTLIIPFTFTLLWLSVFGNSALYEIIHGGAAFAEEAMVHPERGFYSLLAQYPAFTFSASVATITGLLFYVTSADSGALVLGNFTSQLKDINSDAPGWLRVFWSVAIGLLTLGMLMTNGISALQNTTVIMGLPFSFVIFFVMAGLYKSLKVEDYRRESANRDTAPRPLGLQDRLSWKKRLSRLMNYPGTRYTKQMMETVCYPAMEEVAQELRLRGAYVELKSLPPEEGQQLGHLDLLVHMGEEQNFVYQIWPQQYSVPGFTYRARSGKSTYYRLETFLLEGSQGNDLMDYSKEQVITDILDQYERHLNFIHLHREAPGHSVMFPDA
;
A
#
# COMPACT_ATOMS: atom_id res chain seq x y z
N MET A 1 29.94 -36.39 -4.38
CA MET A 1 28.75 -36.23 -5.24
C MET A 1 27.57 -36.79 -4.48
N THR A 2 26.92 -35.98 -3.68
CA THR A 2 25.62 -36.25 -3.06
C THR A 2 24.77 -35.02 -3.31
N ASP A 3 23.82 -35.22 -4.15
CA ASP A 3 22.86 -34.28 -4.70
C ASP A 3 22.00 -33.70 -3.57
N LEU A 4 22.37 -32.52 -3.07
CA LEU A 4 21.49 -31.70 -2.23
C LEU A 4 20.58 -30.90 -3.16
N SER A 5 19.64 -31.63 -3.79
CA SER A 5 18.45 -31.00 -4.33
C SER A 5 17.65 -30.41 -3.18
N HIS A 6 17.88 -29.16 -2.84
CA HIS A 6 16.88 -28.35 -2.15
C HIS A 6 15.63 -28.37 -3.04
N SER A 7 14.70 -29.28 -2.73
CA SER A 7 13.37 -29.21 -3.27
C SER A 7 12.82 -27.84 -2.91
N ARG A 8 12.82 -26.91 -3.86
CA ARG A 8 12.04 -25.67 -3.75
C ARG A 8 10.60 -26.13 -3.53
N GLU A 9 10.20 -26.19 -2.28
CA GLU A 9 8.80 -26.42 -1.92
C GLU A 9 8.01 -25.28 -2.58
N LYS A 10 7.20 -25.62 -3.58
CA LYS A 10 6.43 -24.64 -4.37
C LYS A 10 5.53 -23.83 -3.45
N ASP A 11 5.45 -22.53 -3.70
CA ASP A 11 4.47 -21.66 -3.05
C ASP A 11 3.08 -22.28 -3.19
N LYS A 12 2.36 -22.35 -2.07
CA LYS A 12 1.05 -23.02 -2.00
C LYS A 12 -0.05 -21.97 -2.04
N ILE A 13 -1.16 -22.30 -2.66
CA ILE A 13 -2.38 -21.50 -2.53
C ILE A 13 -2.89 -21.57 -1.09
N ASN A 14 -3.58 -20.52 -0.66
CA ASN A 14 -4.44 -20.58 0.52
C ASN A 14 -5.80 -21.13 0.09
N PRO A 15 -6.09 -22.43 0.33
CA PRO A 15 -7.26 -23.07 -0.29
C PRO A 15 -8.57 -22.43 0.17
N VAL A 16 -8.68 -22.04 1.44
CA VAL A 16 -9.91 -21.42 1.96
C VAL A 16 -10.15 -20.08 1.29
N VAL A 17 -9.15 -19.20 1.25
CA VAL A 17 -9.28 -17.87 0.66
C VAL A 17 -9.52 -17.99 -0.85
N PHE A 18 -8.73 -18.82 -1.55
CA PHE A 18 -8.82 -18.96 -3.00
C PHE A 18 -10.18 -19.53 -3.43
N TYR A 19 -10.58 -20.71 -2.94
CA TYR A 19 -11.80 -21.35 -3.41
C TYR A 19 -13.07 -20.59 -3.02
N THR A 20 -13.09 -19.97 -1.83
CA THR A 20 -14.24 -19.16 -1.41
C THR A 20 -14.36 -17.90 -2.26
N SER A 21 -13.27 -17.14 -2.44
CA SER A 21 -13.31 -15.91 -3.25
C SER A 21 -13.61 -16.22 -4.72
N ALA A 22 -12.92 -17.21 -5.29
CA ALA A 22 -13.12 -17.62 -6.67
C ALA A 22 -14.56 -18.09 -6.92
N GLY A 23 -15.11 -18.94 -6.03
CA GLY A 23 -16.47 -19.43 -6.11
C GLY A 23 -17.51 -18.30 -6.05
N LEU A 24 -17.38 -17.37 -5.11
CA LEU A 24 -18.27 -16.22 -4.99
C LEU A 24 -18.21 -15.30 -6.23
N ILE A 25 -16.99 -15.01 -6.71
CA ILE A 25 -16.80 -14.11 -7.85
C ILE A 25 -17.30 -14.73 -9.14
N LEU A 26 -17.00 -16.01 -9.40
CA LEU A 26 -17.47 -16.70 -10.60
C LEU A 26 -19.00 -16.86 -10.59
N LEU A 27 -19.58 -17.20 -9.42
CA LEU A 27 -21.04 -17.29 -9.27
C LEU A 27 -21.70 -15.93 -9.54
N PHE A 28 -21.16 -14.85 -8.97
CA PHE A 28 -21.66 -13.50 -9.18
C PHE A 28 -21.53 -13.09 -10.66
N SER A 29 -20.37 -13.31 -11.29
CA SER A 29 -20.15 -13.00 -12.70
C SER A 29 -21.09 -13.78 -13.61
N LEU A 30 -21.30 -15.06 -13.35
CA LEU A 30 -22.23 -15.87 -14.11
C LEU A 30 -23.68 -15.39 -13.96
N THR A 31 -24.07 -15.01 -12.73
CA THR A 31 -25.39 -14.47 -12.45
C THR A 31 -25.63 -13.15 -13.21
N THR A 32 -24.65 -12.25 -13.23
CA THR A 32 -24.75 -10.97 -13.95
C THR A 32 -24.79 -11.14 -15.46
N ILE A 33 -24.14 -12.16 -16.02
CA ILE A 33 -24.19 -12.46 -17.46
C ILE A 33 -25.51 -13.10 -17.85
N LEU A 34 -26.00 -14.07 -17.08
CA LEU A 34 -27.19 -14.86 -17.42
C LEU A 34 -28.51 -14.18 -17.01
N PHE A 35 -28.56 -13.47 -15.90
CA PHE A 35 -29.75 -12.90 -15.29
C PHE A 35 -29.62 -11.38 -15.09
N ARG A 36 -29.45 -10.64 -16.18
CA ARG A 36 -29.12 -9.20 -16.18
C ARG A 36 -30.13 -8.35 -15.42
N ASP A 37 -31.42 -8.47 -15.75
CA ASP A 37 -32.48 -7.66 -15.12
C ASP A 37 -32.60 -7.97 -13.61
N PHE A 38 -32.51 -9.24 -13.25
CA PHE A 38 -32.50 -9.67 -11.86
C PHE A 38 -31.29 -9.04 -11.12
N SER A 39 -30.10 -9.12 -11.73
CA SER A 39 -28.88 -8.54 -11.15
C SER A 39 -28.98 -7.03 -11.00
N ALA A 40 -29.46 -6.32 -12.04
CA ALA A 40 -29.65 -4.87 -11.97
C ALA A 40 -30.60 -4.46 -10.84
N LEU A 41 -31.73 -5.17 -10.70
CA LEU A 41 -32.73 -4.92 -9.66
C LEU A 41 -32.11 -5.12 -8.23
N TRP A 42 -31.43 -6.24 -8.04
CA TRP A 42 -30.87 -6.53 -6.70
C TRP A 42 -29.66 -5.65 -6.34
N ILE A 43 -28.80 -5.32 -7.32
CA ILE A 43 -27.71 -4.35 -7.13
C ILE A 43 -28.30 -3.00 -6.73
N GLY A 44 -29.33 -2.51 -7.44
CA GLY A 44 -29.97 -1.23 -7.11
C GLY A 44 -30.59 -1.23 -5.71
N ARG A 45 -31.37 -2.27 -5.35
CA ARG A 45 -31.97 -2.38 -4.01
C ARG A 45 -30.93 -2.46 -2.90
N THR A 46 -29.84 -3.18 -3.13
CA THR A 46 -28.77 -3.32 -2.15
C THR A 46 -28.01 -2.01 -1.99
N LEU A 47 -27.75 -1.29 -3.11
CA LEU A 47 -27.16 0.05 -3.05
C LEU A 47 -28.03 1.01 -2.23
N ASP A 48 -29.33 1.04 -2.50
CA ASP A 48 -30.27 1.91 -1.76
C ASP A 48 -30.22 1.62 -0.26
N TRP A 49 -30.19 0.35 0.12
CA TRP A 49 -30.06 -0.04 1.52
C TRP A 49 -28.71 0.38 2.11
N VAL A 50 -27.59 0.11 1.43
CA VAL A 50 -26.25 0.50 1.88
C VAL A 50 -26.13 2.01 2.00
N SER A 51 -26.57 2.75 0.98
CA SER A 51 -26.50 4.21 0.97
C SER A 51 -27.32 4.84 2.09
N LYS A 52 -28.56 4.38 2.32
CA LYS A 52 -29.42 4.88 3.38
C LYS A 52 -28.89 4.55 4.78
N THR A 53 -28.34 3.34 4.95
CA THR A 53 -27.92 2.84 6.27
C THR A 53 -26.50 3.27 6.61
N PHE A 54 -25.56 3.22 5.64
CA PHE A 54 -24.12 3.39 5.85
C PHE A 54 -23.51 4.61 5.14
N GLY A 55 -24.30 5.45 4.46
CA GLY A 55 -23.77 6.63 3.78
C GLY A 55 -23.00 7.57 4.73
N TRP A 56 -23.55 7.85 5.91
CA TRP A 56 -22.87 8.62 6.95
C TRP A 56 -21.57 7.95 7.43
N TYR A 57 -21.57 6.62 7.48
CA TYR A 57 -20.42 5.83 7.91
C TYR A 57 -19.25 5.97 6.93
N TYR A 58 -19.49 5.94 5.62
CA TYR A 58 -18.43 6.12 4.62
C TYR A 58 -17.72 7.48 4.77
N LEU A 59 -18.47 8.55 5.00
CA LEU A 59 -17.92 9.88 5.23
C LEU A 59 -17.08 9.93 6.51
N LEU A 60 -17.62 9.41 7.60
CA LEU A 60 -16.91 9.34 8.87
C LEU A 60 -15.66 8.48 8.78
N ALA A 61 -15.76 7.29 8.17
CA ALA A 61 -14.65 6.36 8.01
C ALA A 61 -13.51 6.99 7.20
N ALA A 62 -13.81 7.59 6.05
CA ALA A 62 -12.83 8.27 5.22
C ALA A 62 -12.10 9.40 5.98
N THR A 63 -12.87 10.17 6.75
CA THR A 63 -12.31 11.22 7.62
C THR A 63 -11.41 10.65 8.71
N LEU A 64 -11.82 9.59 9.38
CA LEU A 64 -11.01 8.95 10.41
C LEU A 64 -9.72 8.34 9.86
N TYR A 65 -9.73 7.83 8.62
CA TYR A 65 -8.54 7.29 7.97
C TYR A 65 -7.49 8.38 7.73
N ILE A 66 -7.88 9.52 7.14
CA ILE A 66 -6.93 10.61 6.92
C ILE A 66 -6.42 11.21 8.22
N VAL A 67 -7.29 11.42 9.21
CA VAL A 67 -6.90 11.92 10.53
C VAL A 67 -5.89 10.99 11.18
N PHE A 68 -6.15 9.68 11.17
CA PHE A 68 -5.23 8.68 11.72
C PHE A 68 -3.86 8.72 11.05
N VAL A 69 -3.82 8.69 9.72
CA VAL A 69 -2.57 8.69 8.95
C VAL A 69 -1.74 9.95 9.23
N VAL A 70 -2.39 11.12 9.26
CA VAL A 70 -1.72 12.39 9.56
C VAL A 70 -1.24 12.43 11.00
N CYS A 71 -2.06 11.99 11.97
CA CYS A 71 -1.67 11.92 13.38
C CYS A 71 -0.46 11.00 13.59
N ILE A 72 -0.43 9.83 12.97
CA ILE A 72 0.72 8.91 13.05
C ILE A 72 1.97 9.55 12.46
N ALA A 73 1.88 10.18 11.28
CA ALA A 73 3.02 10.81 10.63
C ALA A 73 3.59 12.01 11.42
N CYS A 74 2.71 12.80 12.04
CA CYS A 74 3.11 13.97 12.85
C CYS A 74 3.61 13.60 14.24
N SER A 75 3.25 12.41 14.75
CA SER A 75 3.65 11.92 16.07
C SER A 75 5.09 11.40 16.11
N ARG A 76 5.50 10.91 17.27
CA ARG A 76 6.77 10.18 17.49
C ARG A 76 6.86 8.92 16.64
N PHE A 77 5.73 8.29 16.35
CA PHE A 77 5.65 7.10 15.51
C PHE A 77 6.12 7.34 14.07
N GLY A 78 6.01 8.57 13.58
CA GLY A 78 6.49 8.94 12.25
C GLY A 78 7.99 8.71 12.01
N SER A 79 8.80 8.57 13.05
CA SER A 79 10.23 8.24 12.94
C SER A 79 10.52 6.74 12.77
N VAL A 80 9.55 5.87 13.00
CA VAL A 80 9.69 4.41 12.84
C VAL A 80 9.90 4.09 11.36
N LYS A 81 10.80 3.16 11.07
CA LYS A 81 11.09 2.71 9.71
C LYS A 81 10.17 1.57 9.28
N LEU A 82 9.81 1.55 8.02
CA LEU A 82 9.20 0.41 7.34
C LEU A 82 10.30 -0.62 7.05
N GLY A 83 10.66 -1.37 8.06
CA GLY A 83 11.74 -2.34 8.05
C GLY A 83 12.63 -2.25 9.29
N PRO A 84 13.69 -3.06 9.33
CA PRO A 84 14.67 -3.04 10.41
C PRO A 84 15.26 -1.64 10.63
N GLU A 85 15.68 -1.32 11.86
CA GLU A 85 16.14 0.02 12.20
C GLU A 85 17.37 0.47 11.38
N GLN A 86 18.27 -0.47 11.05
CA GLN A 86 19.45 -0.22 10.23
C GLN A 86 19.14 -0.13 8.73
N SER A 87 17.94 -0.49 8.30
CA SER A 87 17.61 -0.51 6.87
C SER A 87 17.75 0.88 6.24
N LYS A 88 18.28 0.90 5.03
CA LYS A 88 18.34 2.09 4.18
C LYS A 88 17.23 1.99 3.12
N PRO A 89 16.71 3.11 2.64
CA PRO A 89 15.79 3.09 1.52
C PRO A 89 16.38 2.33 0.33
N GLU A 90 15.61 1.39 -0.23
CA GLU A 90 16.05 0.57 -1.36
C GLU A 90 16.18 1.41 -2.64
N PHE A 91 15.29 2.38 -2.80
CA PHE A 91 15.29 3.29 -3.95
C PHE A 91 15.72 4.70 -3.57
N SER A 92 16.40 5.39 -4.47
CA SER A 92 16.70 6.82 -4.31
C SER A 92 15.41 7.62 -4.15
N LEU A 93 15.49 8.84 -3.60
CA LEU A 93 14.29 9.70 -3.42
C LEU A 93 13.60 9.99 -4.76
N LEU A 94 14.36 10.25 -5.81
CA LEU A 94 13.81 10.57 -7.12
C LEU A 94 13.13 9.35 -7.77
N SER A 95 13.77 8.17 -7.73
CA SER A 95 13.17 6.93 -8.27
C SER A 95 11.90 6.56 -7.52
N TRP A 96 11.90 6.69 -6.20
CA TRP A 96 10.74 6.42 -5.38
C TRP A 96 9.59 7.42 -5.65
N ALA A 97 9.90 8.71 -5.78
CA ALA A 97 8.92 9.73 -6.15
C ALA A 97 8.31 9.46 -7.54
N ALA A 98 9.11 9.03 -8.50
CA ALA A 98 8.63 8.63 -9.83
C ALA A 98 7.70 7.41 -9.78
N MET A 99 8.00 6.43 -8.94
CA MET A 99 7.13 5.25 -8.74
C MET A 99 5.82 5.62 -8.04
N LEU A 100 5.85 6.51 -7.03
CA LEU A 100 4.64 7.05 -6.40
C LEU A 100 3.78 7.83 -7.39
N PHE A 101 4.40 8.64 -8.21
CA PHE A 101 3.75 9.39 -9.26
C PHE A 101 3.05 8.46 -10.26
N ALA A 102 3.74 7.43 -10.74
CA ALA A 102 3.19 6.46 -11.66
C ALA A 102 2.01 5.66 -11.05
N ALA A 103 2.01 5.43 -9.74
CA ALA A 103 0.91 4.77 -9.04
C ALA A 103 -0.38 5.62 -8.97
N GLY A 104 -0.25 6.94 -9.12
CA GLY A 104 -1.38 7.88 -9.05
C GLY A 104 -2.10 8.11 -10.36
N ILE A 105 -1.64 7.49 -11.44
CA ILE A 105 -2.15 7.75 -12.78
C ILE A 105 -2.88 6.52 -13.28
N GLY A 106 -4.15 6.68 -13.64
CA GLY A 106 -4.99 5.63 -14.19
C GLY A 106 -5.89 6.13 -15.32
N ILE A 107 -6.46 5.22 -16.09
CA ILE A 107 -7.40 5.56 -17.17
C ILE A 107 -8.66 6.27 -16.64
N ASP A 108 -9.04 5.99 -15.42
CA ASP A 108 -10.12 6.62 -14.69
C ASP A 108 -9.90 8.11 -14.47
N LEU A 109 -8.66 8.53 -14.21
CA LEU A 109 -8.32 9.95 -14.09
C LEU A 109 -8.59 10.70 -15.40
N MET A 110 -8.31 10.06 -16.55
CA MET A 110 -8.62 10.57 -17.87
C MET A 110 -10.14 10.70 -18.07
N PHE A 111 -10.90 9.68 -17.67
CA PHE A 111 -12.34 9.64 -17.77
C PHE A 111 -13.02 10.74 -16.95
N PHE A 112 -12.68 10.86 -15.68
CA PHE A 112 -13.34 11.79 -14.76
C PHE A 112 -12.82 13.23 -14.86
N SER A 113 -11.67 13.46 -15.49
CA SER A 113 -11.07 14.82 -15.56
C SER A 113 -11.94 15.83 -16.30
N VAL A 114 -12.85 15.39 -17.15
CA VAL A 114 -13.82 16.23 -17.87
C VAL A 114 -15.24 15.95 -17.37
N ALA A 115 -15.62 14.69 -17.28
CA ALA A 115 -16.99 14.31 -16.93
C ALA A 115 -17.41 14.83 -15.55
N GLU A 116 -16.53 14.74 -14.55
CA GLU A 116 -16.85 15.19 -13.20
C GLU A 116 -16.97 16.71 -13.07
N PRO A 117 -15.97 17.56 -13.45
CA PRO A 117 -16.09 19.01 -13.37
C PRO A 117 -17.30 19.54 -14.14
N VAL A 118 -17.59 18.97 -15.32
CA VAL A 118 -18.76 19.36 -16.12
C VAL A 118 -20.05 19.06 -15.38
N THR A 119 -20.18 17.84 -14.84
CA THR A 119 -21.39 17.45 -14.11
C THR A 119 -21.59 18.29 -12.85
N GLN A 120 -20.50 18.52 -12.09
CA GLN A 120 -20.53 19.34 -10.86
C GLN A 120 -20.86 20.82 -11.17
N TYR A 121 -20.43 21.33 -12.31
CA TYR A 121 -20.78 22.69 -12.75
C TYR A 121 -22.23 22.83 -13.18
N MET A 122 -22.72 21.85 -13.94
CA MET A 122 -24.08 21.85 -14.46
C MET A 122 -25.12 21.51 -13.37
N GLN A 123 -24.79 20.56 -12.49
CA GLN A 123 -25.66 20.04 -11.45
C GLN A 123 -24.88 19.84 -10.12
N PRO A 124 -24.51 20.95 -9.45
CA PRO A 124 -23.81 20.90 -8.18
C PRO A 124 -24.68 20.26 -7.09
N PRO A 125 -24.07 19.68 -6.03
CA PRO A 125 -24.82 19.13 -4.90
C PRO A 125 -25.53 20.21 -4.08
N GLU A 126 -25.06 21.46 -4.13
CA GLU A 126 -25.60 22.60 -3.41
C GLU A 126 -25.63 23.83 -4.34
N GLY A 127 -26.71 24.60 -4.27
CA GLY A 127 -26.83 25.85 -5.01
C GLY A 127 -27.30 25.65 -6.46
N ALA A 128 -27.21 26.75 -7.23
CA ALA A 128 -27.59 26.74 -8.64
C ALA A 128 -26.37 26.39 -9.52
N GLY A 129 -26.58 25.53 -10.52
CA GLY A 129 -25.58 25.23 -11.54
C GLY A 129 -25.32 26.43 -12.47
N GLN A 130 -24.29 26.33 -13.29
CA GLN A 130 -23.90 27.29 -14.32
C GLN A 130 -23.60 28.70 -13.77
N THR A 131 -23.10 28.76 -12.54
CA THR A 131 -22.66 30.02 -11.89
C THR A 131 -21.13 30.00 -11.67
N ILE A 132 -20.55 31.15 -11.42
CA ILE A 132 -19.12 31.25 -11.05
C ILE A 132 -18.82 30.42 -9.79
N GLU A 133 -19.74 30.46 -8.83
CA GLU A 133 -19.60 29.64 -7.61
C GLU A 133 -19.68 28.14 -7.92
N ALA A 134 -20.57 27.72 -8.78
CA ALA A 134 -20.64 26.32 -9.23
C ALA A 134 -19.37 25.88 -9.97
N ALA A 135 -18.74 26.76 -10.77
CA ALA A 135 -17.48 26.45 -11.45
C ALA A 135 -16.32 26.22 -10.43
N ARG A 136 -16.23 27.06 -9.40
CA ARG A 136 -15.27 26.89 -8.31
C ARG A 136 -15.53 25.64 -7.50
N GLN A 137 -16.79 25.38 -7.16
CA GLN A 137 -17.18 24.16 -6.43
C GLN A 137 -16.90 22.91 -7.25
N ALA A 138 -17.17 22.91 -8.54
CA ALA A 138 -16.93 21.76 -9.42
C ALA A 138 -15.48 21.28 -9.35
N MET A 139 -14.53 22.21 -9.46
CA MET A 139 -13.11 21.84 -9.35
C MET A 139 -12.72 21.36 -7.96
N VAL A 140 -13.27 21.97 -6.90
CA VAL A 140 -12.99 21.54 -5.52
C VAL A 140 -13.55 20.14 -5.26
N TRP A 141 -14.79 19.82 -5.69
CA TRP A 141 -15.36 18.48 -5.56
C TRP A 141 -14.52 17.43 -6.29
N THR A 142 -14.14 17.72 -7.54
CA THR A 142 -13.28 16.82 -8.32
C THR A 142 -11.93 16.57 -7.63
N LEU A 143 -11.27 17.62 -7.16
CA LEU A 143 -10.02 17.51 -6.41
C LEU A 143 -10.21 16.81 -5.06
N PHE A 144 -11.37 16.95 -4.42
CA PHE A 144 -11.68 16.29 -3.16
C PHE A 144 -11.81 14.77 -3.33
N HIS A 145 -12.49 14.32 -4.37
CA HIS A 145 -12.67 12.90 -4.68
C HIS A 145 -11.35 12.20 -5.08
N TYR A 146 -10.45 12.91 -5.76
CA TYR A 146 -9.13 12.38 -6.18
C TYR A 146 -7.98 12.79 -5.26
N GLY A 147 -8.26 13.48 -4.16
CA GLY A 147 -7.27 14.15 -3.34
C GLY A 147 -6.78 13.36 -2.13
N LEU A 148 -6.40 14.12 -1.11
CA LEU A 148 -5.71 13.64 0.08
C LEU A 148 -6.46 12.53 0.82
N THR A 149 -7.80 12.57 0.84
CA THR A 149 -8.62 11.56 1.53
C THR A 149 -8.44 10.17 0.91
N GLY A 150 -8.51 10.06 -0.42
CA GLY A 150 -8.27 8.80 -1.12
C GLY A 150 -6.83 8.28 -0.90
N TRP A 151 -5.85 9.14 -1.11
CA TRP A 151 -4.43 8.79 -0.90
C TRP A 151 -4.11 8.41 0.53
N SER A 152 -4.85 8.91 1.52
CA SER A 152 -4.70 8.48 2.92
C SER A 152 -5.08 7.03 3.15
N MET A 153 -6.08 6.50 2.43
CA MET A 153 -6.47 5.08 2.50
C MET A 153 -5.35 4.18 1.97
N TYR A 154 -4.70 4.59 0.87
CA TYR A 154 -3.54 3.90 0.33
C TYR A 154 -2.33 3.99 1.25
N ALA A 155 -2.06 5.17 1.81
CA ALA A 155 -0.99 5.35 2.79
C ALA A 155 -1.22 4.49 4.04
N LEU A 156 -2.45 4.39 4.53
CA LEU A 156 -2.79 3.56 5.68
C LEU A 156 -2.47 2.08 5.43
N MET A 157 -2.95 1.55 4.31
CA MET A 157 -2.72 0.14 3.96
C MET A 157 -1.25 -0.13 3.67
N GLY A 158 -0.57 0.73 2.90
CA GLY A 158 0.85 0.58 2.59
C GLY A 158 1.74 0.67 3.83
N MET A 159 1.42 1.59 4.74
CA MET A 159 2.10 1.73 6.04
C MET A 159 1.94 0.45 6.89
N ALA A 160 0.72 -0.08 7.00
CA ALA A 160 0.46 -1.28 7.77
C ALA A 160 1.14 -2.50 7.17
N LEU A 161 0.98 -2.74 5.87
CA LEU A 161 1.62 -3.85 5.16
C LEU A 161 3.15 -3.77 5.27
N GLY A 162 3.74 -2.61 4.99
CA GLY A 162 5.19 -2.40 5.07
C GLY A 162 5.73 -2.57 6.49
N TYR A 163 5.02 -2.06 7.49
CA TYR A 163 5.41 -2.18 8.88
C TYR A 163 5.41 -3.64 9.34
N PHE A 164 4.30 -4.37 9.17
CA PHE A 164 4.19 -5.74 9.65
C PHE A 164 5.05 -6.72 8.87
N SER A 165 5.20 -6.53 7.58
CA SER A 165 5.99 -7.46 6.76
C SER A 165 7.49 -7.22 6.91
N TYR A 166 7.97 -6.00 6.77
CA TYR A 166 9.41 -5.75 6.76
C TYR A 166 10.02 -5.60 8.15
N ARG A 167 9.22 -5.25 9.17
CA ARG A 167 9.73 -5.09 10.53
C ARG A 167 9.49 -6.33 11.40
N TYR A 168 8.35 -7.03 11.20
CA TYR A 168 8.00 -8.23 11.98
C TYR A 168 8.09 -9.52 11.18
N ASN A 169 8.55 -9.47 9.94
CA ASN A 169 8.69 -10.61 9.04
C ASN A 169 7.41 -11.46 8.92
N LEU A 170 6.25 -10.80 8.97
CA LEU A 170 4.95 -11.42 8.72
C LEU A 170 4.67 -11.45 7.22
N PRO A 171 3.83 -12.38 6.73
CA PRO A 171 3.45 -12.41 5.32
C PRO A 171 2.89 -11.06 4.83
N LEU A 172 3.15 -10.71 3.58
CA LEU A 172 2.64 -9.48 2.97
C LEU A 172 1.16 -9.62 2.59
N THR A 173 0.32 -9.83 3.61
CA THR A 173 -1.14 -10.02 3.51
C THR A 173 -1.87 -9.15 4.52
N ILE A 174 -3.15 -8.88 4.26
CA ILE A 174 -3.94 -7.97 5.12
C ILE A 174 -4.09 -8.52 6.54
N ARG A 175 -4.25 -9.84 6.68
CA ARG A 175 -4.35 -10.50 7.99
C ARG A 175 -3.17 -10.21 8.91
N SER A 176 -1.98 -9.99 8.36
CA SER A 176 -0.77 -9.69 9.14
C SER A 176 -0.90 -8.43 9.97
N ALA A 177 -1.62 -7.42 9.46
CA ALA A 177 -1.88 -6.19 10.19
C ALA A 177 -2.81 -6.37 11.40
N LEU A 178 -3.52 -7.49 11.47
CA LEU A 178 -4.42 -7.81 12.58
C LEU A 178 -3.74 -8.67 13.66
N TYR A 179 -2.50 -9.10 13.43
CA TYR A 179 -1.74 -9.91 14.39
C TYR A 179 -1.69 -9.29 15.80
N PRO A 180 -1.48 -7.98 15.99
CA PRO A 180 -1.44 -7.36 17.32
C PRO A 180 -2.76 -7.42 18.10
N ILE A 181 -3.87 -7.74 17.44
CA ILE A 181 -5.20 -7.81 18.07
C ILE A 181 -5.59 -9.27 18.30
N PHE A 182 -5.38 -10.13 17.32
CA PHE A 182 -5.91 -11.50 17.33
C PHE A 182 -4.83 -12.57 17.48
N GLY A 183 -3.54 -12.20 17.56
CA GLY A 183 -2.44 -13.15 17.64
C GLY A 183 -2.49 -14.17 16.49
N LYS A 184 -2.18 -15.43 16.77
CA LYS A 184 -2.22 -16.52 15.78
C LYS A 184 -3.62 -16.89 15.27
N ARG A 185 -4.69 -16.39 15.88
CA ARG A 185 -6.06 -16.57 15.35
C ARG A 185 -6.22 -16.01 13.94
N ILE A 186 -5.30 -15.14 13.50
CA ILE A 186 -5.23 -14.69 12.09
C ILE A 186 -4.96 -15.81 11.09
N ASN A 187 -4.42 -16.95 11.52
CA ASN A 187 -4.21 -18.12 10.67
C ASN A 187 -5.46 -19.00 10.52
N GLY A 188 -6.53 -18.68 11.24
CA GLY A 188 -7.82 -19.34 11.21
C GLY A 188 -8.91 -18.56 10.48
N PRO A 189 -10.20 -18.79 10.84
CA PRO A 189 -11.36 -18.21 10.15
C PRO A 189 -11.34 -16.68 10.11
N ILE A 190 -10.85 -15.99 11.16
CA ILE A 190 -10.77 -14.53 11.22
C ILE A 190 -9.88 -13.99 10.09
N GLY A 191 -8.66 -14.52 9.97
CA GLY A 191 -7.74 -14.08 8.92
C GLY A 191 -8.24 -14.47 7.52
N HIS A 192 -8.85 -15.64 7.36
CA HIS A 192 -9.46 -16.03 6.09
C HIS A 192 -10.58 -15.07 5.67
N SER A 193 -11.48 -14.69 6.60
CA SER A 193 -12.56 -13.74 6.32
C SER A 193 -12.02 -12.36 5.91
N VAL A 194 -10.96 -11.90 6.56
CA VAL A 194 -10.31 -10.62 6.24
C VAL A 194 -9.66 -10.64 4.85
N ASP A 195 -8.93 -11.70 4.52
CA ASP A 195 -8.32 -11.81 3.20
C ASP A 195 -9.38 -12.01 2.10
N ILE A 196 -10.47 -12.74 2.35
CA ILE A 196 -11.60 -12.87 1.43
C ILE A 196 -12.24 -11.50 1.19
N ALA A 197 -12.49 -10.71 2.24
CA ALA A 197 -13.03 -9.36 2.10
C ALA A 197 -12.09 -8.44 1.28
N ALA A 198 -10.78 -8.55 1.50
CA ALA A 198 -9.78 -7.82 0.72
C ALA A 198 -9.77 -8.24 -0.75
N VAL A 199 -9.79 -9.54 -1.05
CA VAL A 199 -9.84 -10.07 -2.42
C VAL A 199 -11.11 -9.62 -3.13
N ILE A 200 -12.28 -9.74 -2.49
CA ILE A 200 -13.56 -9.31 -3.06
C ILE A 200 -13.55 -7.80 -3.30
N GLY A 201 -13.20 -6.97 -2.30
CA GLY A 201 -13.10 -5.53 -2.49
C GLY A 201 -12.18 -5.18 -3.66
N THR A 202 -10.98 -5.73 -3.67
CA THR A 202 -9.96 -5.47 -4.69
C THR A 202 -10.43 -5.82 -6.10
N ILE A 203 -11.05 -7.00 -6.30
CA ILE A 203 -11.47 -7.41 -7.65
C ILE A 203 -12.61 -6.53 -8.20
N PHE A 204 -13.55 -6.09 -7.34
CA PHE A 204 -14.60 -5.17 -7.77
C PHE A 204 -14.04 -3.78 -8.07
N GLY A 205 -13.08 -3.29 -7.28
CA GLY A 205 -12.37 -2.05 -7.57
C GLY A 205 -11.65 -2.11 -8.93
N ILE A 206 -10.87 -3.16 -9.19
CA ILE A 206 -10.16 -3.37 -10.45
C ILE A 206 -11.13 -3.50 -11.61
N ALA A 207 -12.21 -4.30 -11.48
CA ALA A 207 -13.21 -4.48 -12.52
C ALA A 207 -13.89 -3.15 -12.88
N THR A 208 -14.10 -2.26 -11.92
CA THR A 208 -14.65 -0.92 -12.16
C THR A 208 -13.70 -0.07 -13.00
N THR A 209 -12.42 0.01 -12.63
CA THR A 209 -11.40 0.73 -13.40
C THR A 209 -11.27 0.17 -14.83
N LEU A 210 -11.22 -1.17 -14.96
CA LEU A 210 -11.14 -1.81 -16.27
C LEU A 210 -12.41 -1.61 -17.09
N GLY A 211 -13.57 -1.60 -16.47
CA GLY A 211 -14.85 -1.34 -17.16
C GLY A 211 -14.93 0.09 -17.69
N ILE A 212 -14.57 1.08 -16.87
CA ILE A 212 -14.46 2.48 -17.29
C ILE A 212 -13.45 2.60 -18.44
N GLY A 213 -12.27 1.97 -18.28
CA GLY A 213 -11.21 1.99 -19.29
C GLY A 213 -11.61 1.38 -20.62
N VAL A 214 -12.30 0.24 -20.62
CA VAL A 214 -12.78 -0.42 -21.84
C VAL A 214 -13.80 0.44 -22.57
N VAL A 215 -14.72 1.08 -21.84
CA VAL A 215 -15.73 1.95 -22.43
C VAL A 215 -15.07 3.16 -23.11
N GLN A 216 -14.12 3.80 -22.45
CA GLN A 216 -13.39 4.94 -22.98
C GLN A 216 -12.49 4.56 -24.16
N LEU A 217 -11.76 3.43 -24.06
CA LEU A 217 -10.93 2.92 -25.16
C LEU A 217 -11.73 2.55 -26.39
N ASN A 218 -12.89 1.90 -26.21
CA ASN A 218 -13.75 1.58 -27.35
C ASN A 218 -14.22 2.86 -28.06
N TYR A 219 -14.54 3.92 -27.32
CA TYR A 219 -14.86 5.20 -27.93
C TYR A 219 -13.65 5.81 -28.67
N GLY A 220 -12.47 5.84 -28.06
CA GLY A 220 -11.25 6.31 -28.73
C GLY A 220 -10.94 5.57 -30.02
N LEU A 221 -11.11 4.23 -30.03
CA LEU A 221 -10.94 3.41 -31.21
C LEU A 221 -12.04 3.67 -32.26
N SER A 222 -13.26 4.00 -31.85
CA SER A 222 -14.33 4.36 -32.81
C SER A 222 -14.02 5.70 -33.49
N VAL A 223 -13.44 6.65 -32.78
CA VAL A 223 -13.04 7.96 -33.32
C VAL A 223 -11.86 7.86 -34.28
N LEU A 224 -10.89 6.98 -34.00
CA LEU A 224 -9.64 6.90 -34.78
C LEU A 224 -9.70 5.90 -35.95
N PHE A 225 -10.45 4.81 -35.79
CA PHE A 225 -10.42 3.67 -36.69
C PHE A 225 -11.81 3.18 -37.12
N ASP A 226 -12.87 3.93 -36.84
CA ASP A 226 -14.27 3.58 -37.13
C ASP A 226 -14.70 2.22 -36.58
N ILE A 227 -14.04 1.74 -35.48
CA ILE A 227 -14.43 0.52 -34.78
C ILE A 227 -15.78 0.76 -34.08
N PRO A 228 -16.78 -0.08 -34.30
CA PRO A 228 -18.11 0.15 -33.74
C PRO A 228 -18.09 0.27 -32.20
N TYR A 229 -18.74 1.30 -31.66
CA TYR A 229 -18.99 1.41 -30.23
C TYR A 229 -20.04 0.39 -29.81
N SER A 230 -19.62 -0.81 -29.42
CA SER A 230 -20.49 -1.94 -29.19
C SER A 230 -20.00 -2.84 -28.03
N MET A 231 -20.95 -3.64 -27.51
CA MET A 231 -20.58 -4.63 -26.47
C MET A 231 -19.60 -5.69 -27.01
N ALA A 232 -19.67 -6.03 -28.28
CA ALA A 232 -18.72 -6.97 -28.90
C ALA A 232 -17.30 -6.40 -28.94
N ALA A 233 -17.10 -5.12 -29.26
CA ALA A 233 -15.82 -4.46 -29.24
C ALA A 233 -15.28 -4.36 -27.79
N LYS A 234 -16.13 -4.02 -26.81
CA LYS A 234 -15.77 -4.01 -25.38
C LYS A 234 -15.33 -5.40 -24.90
N ALA A 235 -16.06 -6.45 -25.27
CA ALA A 235 -15.68 -7.82 -24.95
C ALA A 235 -14.34 -8.24 -25.59
N ALA A 236 -14.08 -7.82 -26.82
CA ALA A 236 -12.82 -8.05 -27.52
C ALA A 236 -11.63 -7.33 -26.80
N LEU A 237 -11.83 -6.10 -26.34
CA LEU A 237 -10.82 -5.35 -25.57
C LEU A 237 -10.54 -6.01 -24.20
N ILE A 238 -11.57 -6.51 -23.52
CA ILE A 238 -11.41 -7.28 -22.29
C ILE A 238 -10.62 -8.57 -22.55
N ALA A 239 -10.98 -9.31 -23.60
CA ALA A 239 -10.25 -10.52 -23.98
C ALA A 239 -8.79 -10.22 -24.34
N LEU A 240 -8.53 -9.13 -25.06
CA LEU A 240 -7.17 -8.69 -25.39
C LEU A 240 -6.37 -8.38 -24.13
N SER A 241 -6.93 -7.73 -23.12
CA SER A 241 -6.25 -7.45 -21.88
C SER A 241 -5.87 -8.73 -21.12
N VAL A 242 -6.75 -9.73 -21.08
CA VAL A 242 -6.49 -11.04 -20.48
C VAL A 242 -5.36 -11.76 -21.23
N ILE A 243 -5.35 -11.70 -22.55
CA ILE A 243 -4.28 -12.28 -23.38
C ILE A 243 -2.94 -11.60 -23.08
N ILE A 244 -2.90 -10.27 -23.06
CA ILE A 244 -1.67 -9.52 -22.76
C ILE A 244 -1.16 -9.84 -21.35
N ALA A 245 -2.04 -9.86 -20.35
CA ALA A 245 -1.67 -10.24 -18.98
C ALA A 245 -1.13 -11.68 -18.92
N THR A 246 -1.72 -12.62 -19.69
CA THR A 246 -1.24 -14.00 -19.80
C THR A 246 0.15 -14.08 -20.42
N ILE A 247 0.41 -13.32 -21.49
CA ILE A 247 1.73 -13.24 -22.14
C ILE A 247 2.75 -12.62 -21.18
N SER A 248 2.40 -11.56 -20.46
CA SER A 248 3.24 -10.92 -19.45
C SER A 248 3.71 -11.93 -18.40
N VAL A 249 2.79 -12.73 -17.86
CA VAL A 249 3.08 -13.77 -16.87
C VAL A 249 4.04 -14.84 -17.39
N THR A 250 3.86 -15.26 -18.64
CA THR A 250 4.63 -16.39 -19.22
C THR A 250 6.01 -15.99 -19.72
N SER A 251 6.18 -14.72 -20.11
CA SER A 251 7.43 -14.21 -20.71
C SER A 251 8.43 -13.65 -19.70
N GLY A 252 8.02 -13.42 -18.43
CA GLY A 252 8.90 -12.86 -17.38
C GLY A 252 9.41 -11.44 -17.70
N VAL A 253 8.64 -10.65 -18.45
CA VAL A 253 9.04 -9.33 -18.98
C VAL A 253 8.84 -8.20 -17.94
N ASP A 254 9.39 -8.34 -16.73
CA ASP A 254 9.37 -7.26 -15.72
C ASP A 254 10.00 -5.94 -16.24
N LYS A 255 11.01 -6.04 -17.11
CA LYS A 255 11.63 -4.87 -17.75
C LYS A 255 10.70 -4.16 -18.74
N GLY A 256 9.81 -4.89 -19.42
CA GLY A 256 8.87 -4.33 -20.39
C GLY A 256 7.82 -3.46 -19.73
N ILE A 257 7.24 -3.91 -18.63
CA ILE A 257 6.21 -3.17 -17.88
C ILE A 257 6.77 -1.85 -17.36
N ARG A 258 8.01 -1.84 -16.88
CA ARG A 258 8.65 -0.61 -16.42
C ARG A 258 8.80 0.42 -17.55
N VAL A 259 9.27 0.02 -18.72
CA VAL A 259 9.41 0.90 -19.88
C VAL A 259 8.06 1.46 -20.33
N LEU A 260 7.01 0.60 -20.36
CA LEU A 260 5.66 1.03 -20.70
C LEU A 260 5.10 2.05 -19.67
N SER A 261 5.39 1.87 -18.38
CA SER A 261 4.98 2.82 -17.33
C SER A 261 5.71 4.17 -17.46
N GLU A 262 7.01 4.17 -17.75
CA GLU A 262 7.79 5.39 -17.98
C GLU A 262 7.29 6.14 -19.23
N LEU A 263 7.00 5.42 -20.31
CA LEU A 263 6.39 6.00 -21.52
C LEU A 263 5.02 6.60 -21.23
N ASN A 264 4.20 5.92 -20.44
CA ASN A 264 2.86 6.36 -20.09
C ASN A 264 2.89 7.70 -19.33
N VAL A 265 3.78 7.85 -18.36
CA VAL A 265 3.99 9.12 -17.65
C VAL A 265 4.41 10.23 -18.63
N ALA A 266 5.31 9.94 -19.56
CA ALA A 266 5.76 10.91 -20.54
C ALA A 266 4.62 11.38 -21.47
N LEU A 267 3.79 10.44 -21.95
CA LEU A 267 2.62 10.73 -22.77
C LEU A 267 1.57 11.57 -22.01
N ALA A 268 1.31 11.20 -20.75
CA ALA A 268 0.39 11.96 -19.90
C ALA A 268 0.86 13.40 -19.66
N LEU A 269 2.14 13.60 -19.36
CA LEU A 269 2.73 14.93 -19.26
C LEU A 269 2.66 15.69 -20.60
N GLY A 270 2.91 15.00 -21.71
CA GLY A 270 2.75 15.57 -23.06
C GLY A 270 1.34 16.09 -23.32
N LEU A 271 0.30 15.36 -22.91
CA LEU A 271 -1.10 15.77 -23.02
C LEU A 271 -1.40 17.00 -22.13
N ILE A 272 -0.91 17.03 -20.89
CA ILE A 272 -1.05 18.24 -20.03
C ILE A 272 -0.44 19.45 -20.71
N LEU A 273 0.80 19.34 -21.17
CA LEU A 273 1.51 20.44 -21.82
C LEU A 273 0.82 20.87 -23.12
N PHE A 274 0.33 19.91 -23.91
CA PHE A 274 -0.41 20.19 -25.13
C PHE A 274 -1.65 21.06 -24.83
N VAL A 275 -2.51 20.64 -23.91
CA VAL A 275 -3.72 21.43 -23.57
C VAL A 275 -3.37 22.74 -22.90
N LEU A 276 -2.36 22.77 -22.03
CA LEU A 276 -1.91 24.00 -21.37
C LEU A 276 -1.44 25.08 -22.36
N PHE A 277 -0.71 24.68 -23.43
CA PHE A 277 -0.15 25.63 -24.39
C PHE A 277 -1.08 25.92 -25.59
N MET A 278 -1.99 24.99 -25.92
CA MET A 278 -2.97 25.18 -27.00
C MET A 278 -4.24 25.90 -26.52
N GLY A 279 -4.53 25.84 -25.23
CA GLY A 279 -5.63 26.57 -24.60
C GLY A 279 -5.24 27.96 -24.11
N ASP A 280 -6.11 28.58 -23.31
CA ASP A 280 -5.77 29.85 -22.64
C ASP A 280 -4.85 29.57 -21.45
N THR A 281 -3.53 29.57 -21.71
CA THR A 281 -2.49 29.30 -20.70
C THR A 281 -2.62 30.23 -19.49
N SER A 282 -2.95 31.50 -19.71
CA SER A 282 -3.09 32.50 -18.62
C SER A 282 -4.25 32.14 -17.71
N PHE A 283 -5.41 31.81 -18.29
CA PHE A 283 -6.56 31.36 -17.53
C PHE A 283 -6.26 30.08 -16.76
N LEU A 284 -5.67 29.07 -17.40
CA LEU A 284 -5.41 27.77 -16.79
C LEU A 284 -4.44 27.86 -15.61
N LEU A 285 -3.40 28.70 -15.71
CA LEU A 285 -2.47 28.92 -14.60
C LEU A 285 -3.11 29.69 -13.44
N ASN A 286 -3.92 30.71 -13.74
CA ASN A 286 -4.68 31.43 -12.72
C ASN A 286 -5.70 30.50 -12.03
N ALA A 287 -6.40 29.65 -12.80
CA ALA A 287 -7.34 28.68 -12.30
C ALA A 287 -6.65 27.63 -11.42
N LEU A 288 -5.45 27.16 -11.81
CA LEU A 288 -4.66 26.24 -10.98
C LEU A 288 -4.36 26.81 -9.59
N VAL A 289 -3.92 28.07 -9.53
CA VAL A 289 -3.64 28.76 -8.26
C VAL A 289 -4.92 28.90 -7.41
N LEU A 290 -6.03 29.27 -8.06
CA LEU A 290 -7.33 29.39 -7.42
C LEU A 290 -7.81 28.03 -6.88
N ASN A 291 -7.67 26.96 -7.65
CA ASN A 291 -8.06 25.61 -7.26
C ASN A 291 -7.31 25.13 -6.01
N VAL A 292 -6.01 25.43 -5.89
CA VAL A 292 -5.23 25.13 -4.68
C VAL A 292 -5.80 25.89 -3.48
N GLY A 293 -6.06 27.19 -3.62
CA GLY A 293 -6.62 28.01 -2.57
C GLY A 293 -8.00 27.55 -2.11
N ASP A 294 -8.88 27.30 -3.06
CA ASP A 294 -10.25 26.83 -2.80
C ASP A 294 -10.26 25.43 -2.17
N TYR A 295 -9.41 24.51 -2.66
CA TYR A 295 -9.28 23.17 -2.10
C TYR A 295 -8.84 23.22 -0.63
N VAL A 296 -7.76 23.95 -0.32
CA VAL A 296 -7.27 24.08 1.07
C VAL A 296 -8.31 24.72 1.98
N ASN A 297 -9.00 25.77 1.50
CA ASN A 297 -10.00 26.50 2.30
C ASN A 297 -11.24 25.64 2.59
N ARG A 298 -11.72 24.85 1.63
CA ARG A 298 -12.99 24.11 1.74
C ARG A 298 -12.82 22.67 2.23
N PHE A 299 -11.63 22.10 2.17
CA PHE A 299 -11.35 20.68 2.45
C PHE A 299 -11.94 20.22 3.78
N MET A 300 -11.70 20.97 4.88
CA MET A 300 -12.17 20.57 6.21
C MET A 300 -13.70 20.61 6.33
N GLY A 301 -14.37 21.57 5.69
CA GLY A 301 -15.83 21.65 5.68
C GLY A 301 -16.47 20.51 4.89
N MET A 302 -15.86 20.12 3.77
CA MET A 302 -16.35 19.05 2.90
C MET A 302 -16.18 17.66 3.51
N THR A 303 -15.12 17.46 4.27
CA THR A 303 -14.73 16.14 4.82
C THR A 303 -15.84 15.47 5.65
N LEU A 304 -16.65 16.23 6.39
CA LEU A 304 -17.78 15.73 7.20
C LEU A 304 -19.15 16.25 6.71
N ASN A 305 -19.22 16.83 5.51
CA ASN A 305 -20.49 17.26 4.95
C ASN A 305 -21.34 16.05 4.54
N SER A 306 -22.28 15.69 5.39
CA SER A 306 -23.20 14.58 5.16
C SER A 306 -24.51 14.98 4.48
N PHE A 307 -24.69 16.27 4.19
CA PHE A 307 -25.94 16.84 3.65
C PHE A 307 -27.18 16.39 4.47
N ALA A 308 -27.08 16.47 5.80
CA ALA A 308 -28.06 15.88 6.69
C ALA A 308 -29.48 16.46 6.53
N PHE A 309 -29.58 17.73 6.12
CA PHE A 309 -30.84 18.45 6.00
C PHE A 309 -31.42 18.44 4.57
N ASP A 310 -30.55 18.38 3.56
CA ASP A 310 -30.93 18.35 2.15
C ASP A 310 -30.00 17.39 1.40
N ARG A 311 -30.30 16.11 1.54
CA ARG A 311 -29.42 15.04 1.06
C ARG A 311 -29.59 14.76 -0.43
N PRO A 312 -28.63 15.11 -1.29
CA PRO A 312 -28.67 14.77 -2.72
C PRO A 312 -28.27 13.29 -2.92
N VAL A 313 -29.22 12.36 -2.65
CA VAL A 313 -28.93 10.91 -2.55
C VAL A 313 -28.30 10.36 -3.83
N GLU A 314 -28.85 10.71 -4.99
CA GLU A 314 -28.32 10.24 -6.28
C GLU A 314 -26.91 10.77 -6.53
N TRP A 315 -26.69 12.06 -6.29
CA TRP A 315 -25.37 12.67 -6.42
C TRP A 315 -24.36 12.01 -5.47
N MET A 316 -24.73 11.81 -4.21
CA MET A 316 -23.86 11.16 -3.23
C MET A 316 -23.49 9.74 -3.66
N ASN A 317 -24.43 8.97 -4.18
CA ASN A 317 -24.19 7.60 -4.64
C ASN A 317 -23.23 7.56 -5.84
N ASN A 318 -23.40 8.47 -6.78
CA ASN A 318 -22.64 8.52 -8.02
C ASN A 318 -21.23 9.10 -7.82
N TRP A 319 -21.04 9.93 -6.76
CA TRP A 319 -19.78 10.66 -6.53
C TRP A 319 -19.16 10.30 -5.18
N THR A 320 -19.46 10.98 -4.10
CA THR A 320 -18.67 10.86 -2.85
C THR A 320 -18.68 9.44 -2.29
N LEU A 321 -19.83 8.75 -2.22
CA LEU A 321 -19.87 7.38 -1.69
C LEU A 321 -19.17 6.39 -2.62
N PHE A 322 -19.36 6.56 -3.95
CA PHE A 322 -18.66 5.76 -4.93
C PHE A 322 -17.15 5.93 -4.79
N PHE A 323 -16.63 7.16 -4.78
CA PHE A 323 -15.20 7.39 -4.67
C PHE A 323 -14.63 6.82 -3.36
N TRP A 324 -15.26 7.05 -2.22
CA TRP A 324 -14.76 6.50 -0.96
C TRP A 324 -14.74 4.97 -0.95
N ALA A 325 -15.79 4.34 -1.44
CA ALA A 325 -15.84 2.89 -1.56
C ALA A 325 -14.79 2.36 -2.55
N TRP A 326 -14.56 3.07 -3.65
CA TRP A 326 -13.58 2.70 -4.66
C TRP A 326 -12.15 2.81 -4.14
N TRP A 327 -11.81 3.89 -3.44
CA TRP A 327 -10.52 4.03 -2.76
C TRP A 327 -10.31 2.93 -1.69
N VAL A 328 -11.33 2.63 -0.91
CA VAL A 328 -11.31 1.51 0.05
C VAL A 328 -11.04 0.18 -0.67
N ALA A 329 -11.76 -0.10 -1.75
CA ALA A 329 -11.62 -1.33 -2.54
C ALA A 329 -10.22 -1.48 -3.16
N TRP A 330 -9.63 -0.38 -3.62
CA TRP A 330 -8.29 -0.35 -4.19
C TRP A 330 -7.16 -0.35 -3.15
N SER A 331 -7.45 0.03 -1.92
CA SER A 331 -6.41 0.23 -0.90
C SER A 331 -5.55 -0.99 -0.60
N PRO A 332 -6.04 -2.25 -0.60
CA PRO A 332 -5.17 -3.41 -0.44
C PRO A 332 -4.15 -3.55 -1.57
N PHE A 333 -4.60 -3.35 -2.80
CA PHE A 333 -3.78 -3.45 -4.00
C PHE A 333 -2.69 -2.40 -4.04
N VAL A 334 -3.06 -1.12 -3.98
CA VAL A 334 -2.11 -0.02 -4.02
C VAL A 334 -1.22 -0.01 -2.78
N GLY A 335 -1.80 -0.32 -1.60
CA GLY A 335 -1.05 -0.43 -0.36
C GLY A 335 0.08 -1.47 -0.42
N LEU A 336 -0.17 -2.63 -1.04
CA LEU A 336 0.86 -3.65 -1.24
C LEU A 336 2.00 -3.13 -2.14
N PHE A 337 1.66 -2.47 -3.24
CA PHE A 337 2.65 -1.86 -4.12
C PHE A 337 3.47 -0.80 -3.40
N LEU A 338 2.81 0.13 -2.70
CA LEU A 338 3.47 1.19 -1.95
C LEU A 338 4.39 0.65 -0.85
N ALA A 339 3.98 -0.43 -0.16
CA ALA A 339 4.81 -1.11 0.82
C ALA A 339 6.11 -1.64 0.17
N ARG A 340 5.99 -2.34 -0.96
CA ARG A 340 7.14 -2.93 -1.67
C ARG A 340 8.20 -1.90 -2.09
N ILE A 341 7.78 -0.74 -2.57
CA ILE A 341 8.72 0.31 -3.01
C ILE A 341 9.26 1.18 -1.88
N SER A 342 8.76 1.03 -0.66
CA SER A 342 9.04 1.97 0.44
C SER A 342 9.85 1.37 1.58
N ARG A 343 10.41 0.16 1.41
CA ARG A 343 11.25 -0.48 2.41
C ARG A 343 12.39 0.45 2.85
N GLY A 344 12.61 0.54 4.17
CA GLY A 344 13.67 1.35 4.78
C GLY A 344 13.36 2.84 4.94
N ARG A 345 12.22 3.33 4.46
CA ARG A 345 11.76 4.71 4.71
C ARG A 345 11.09 4.81 6.06
N THR A 346 11.12 6.00 6.65
CA THR A 346 10.33 6.28 7.86
C THR A 346 8.85 6.40 7.51
N ILE A 347 7.97 6.11 8.47
CA ILE A 347 6.52 6.28 8.32
C ILE A 347 6.19 7.71 7.88
N ARG A 348 6.84 8.72 8.46
CA ARG A 348 6.64 10.13 8.07
C ARG A 348 7.00 10.38 6.61
N GLN A 349 8.17 9.91 6.16
CA GLN A 349 8.57 10.05 4.76
C GLN A 349 7.58 9.35 3.84
N PHE A 350 7.16 8.15 4.21
CA PHE A 350 6.22 7.35 3.46
C PHE A 350 4.86 8.06 3.32
N VAL A 351 4.28 8.49 4.44
CA VAL A 351 2.97 9.16 4.45
C VAL A 351 3.01 10.47 3.65
N LEU A 352 3.99 11.32 3.94
CA LEU A 352 4.11 12.61 3.22
C LEU A 352 4.31 12.40 1.72
N GLY A 353 5.18 11.46 1.33
CA GLY A 353 5.40 11.15 -0.07
C GLY A 353 4.14 10.62 -0.76
N THR A 354 3.42 9.70 -0.13
CA THR A 354 2.20 9.10 -0.67
C THR A 354 1.05 10.11 -0.77
N LEU A 355 0.92 11.04 0.18
CA LEU A 355 -0.14 12.06 0.13
C LEU A 355 0.17 13.17 -0.87
N ILE A 356 1.42 13.63 -0.95
CA ILE A 356 1.76 14.85 -1.69
C ILE A 356 2.12 14.56 -3.15
N ILE A 357 2.99 13.57 -3.41
CA ILE A 357 3.56 13.37 -4.75
C ILE A 357 2.50 13.00 -5.79
N PRO A 358 1.67 11.97 -5.58
CA PRO A 358 0.62 11.63 -6.53
C PRO A 358 -0.45 12.72 -6.63
N PHE A 359 -0.83 13.32 -5.51
CA PHE A 359 -1.81 14.40 -5.51
C PHE A 359 -1.35 15.63 -6.29
N THR A 360 -0.07 15.95 -6.27
CA THR A 360 0.48 17.07 -7.09
C THR A 360 0.22 16.82 -8.58
N PHE A 361 0.42 15.60 -9.06
CA PHE A 361 0.10 15.26 -10.45
C PHE A 361 -1.40 15.33 -10.73
N THR A 362 -2.21 14.71 -9.88
CA THR A 362 -3.67 14.72 -9.99
C THR A 362 -4.21 16.15 -10.01
N LEU A 363 -3.67 17.02 -9.14
CA LEU A 363 -4.02 18.44 -9.11
C LEU A 363 -3.72 19.12 -10.45
N LEU A 364 -2.53 18.91 -11.02
CA LEU A 364 -2.16 19.49 -12.32
C LEU A 364 -3.05 18.96 -13.44
N TRP A 365 -3.25 17.63 -13.50
CA TRP A 365 -4.09 17.00 -14.50
C TRP A 365 -5.53 17.50 -14.46
N LEU A 366 -6.18 17.41 -13.31
CA LEU A 366 -7.57 17.82 -13.16
C LEU A 366 -7.74 19.33 -13.36
N SER A 367 -6.80 20.15 -12.86
CA SER A 367 -6.88 21.58 -13.06
C SER A 367 -6.74 21.98 -14.53
N VAL A 368 -5.86 21.34 -15.30
CA VAL A 368 -5.71 21.67 -16.72
C VAL A 368 -6.94 21.20 -17.51
N PHE A 369 -7.28 19.93 -17.45
CA PHE A 369 -8.38 19.38 -18.26
C PHE A 369 -9.75 19.85 -17.78
N GLY A 370 -10.00 19.86 -16.46
CA GLY A 370 -11.26 20.30 -15.88
C GLY A 370 -11.56 21.77 -16.13
N ASN A 371 -10.58 22.66 -15.88
CA ASN A 371 -10.79 24.08 -16.18
C ASN A 371 -10.88 24.36 -17.68
N SER A 372 -10.17 23.61 -18.53
CA SER A 372 -10.36 23.71 -19.97
C SER A 372 -11.80 23.37 -20.39
N ALA A 373 -12.37 22.30 -19.82
CA ALA A 373 -13.76 21.92 -20.09
C ALA A 373 -14.74 22.99 -19.58
N LEU A 374 -14.53 23.54 -18.39
CA LEU A 374 -15.35 24.63 -17.86
C LEU A 374 -15.24 25.90 -18.69
N TYR A 375 -14.03 26.21 -19.16
CA TYR A 375 -13.80 27.36 -20.05
C TYR A 375 -14.63 27.27 -21.34
N GLU A 376 -14.61 26.10 -22.00
CA GLU A 376 -15.42 25.85 -23.21
C GLU A 376 -16.92 26.04 -22.95
N ILE A 377 -17.43 25.53 -21.84
CA ILE A 377 -18.86 25.63 -21.50
C ILE A 377 -19.25 27.09 -21.23
N ILE A 378 -18.46 27.81 -20.46
CA ILE A 378 -18.72 29.22 -20.11
C ILE A 378 -18.70 30.10 -21.35
N HIS A 379 -17.91 29.76 -22.38
CA HIS A 379 -17.83 30.50 -23.63
C HIS A 379 -18.79 30.03 -24.75
N GLY A 380 -19.78 29.21 -24.39
CA GLY A 380 -20.87 28.87 -25.29
C GLY A 380 -20.98 27.39 -25.69
N GLY A 381 -20.17 26.52 -25.09
CA GLY A 381 -20.15 25.06 -25.36
C GLY A 381 -21.28 24.26 -24.71
N ALA A 382 -22.54 24.69 -24.80
CA ALA A 382 -23.66 23.99 -24.17
C ALA A 382 -23.82 22.54 -24.71
N ALA A 383 -23.62 22.33 -26.00
CA ALA A 383 -23.66 20.99 -26.60
C ALA A 383 -22.53 20.07 -26.07
N PHE A 384 -21.36 20.61 -25.84
CA PHE A 384 -20.25 19.90 -25.22
C PHE A 384 -20.61 19.46 -23.78
N ALA A 385 -21.24 20.35 -23.00
CA ALA A 385 -21.67 20.03 -21.64
C ALA A 385 -22.67 18.87 -21.62
N GLU A 386 -23.70 18.91 -22.49
CA GLU A 386 -24.69 17.87 -22.59
C GLU A 386 -24.08 16.52 -23.01
N GLU A 387 -23.19 16.52 -23.99
CA GLU A 387 -22.48 15.32 -24.43
C GLU A 387 -21.61 14.71 -23.31
N ALA A 388 -20.85 15.53 -22.59
CA ALA A 388 -19.98 15.06 -21.50
C ALA A 388 -20.75 14.53 -20.29
N MET A 389 -21.98 15.04 -20.04
CA MET A 389 -22.84 14.52 -18.97
C MET A 389 -23.54 13.22 -19.35
N VAL A 390 -24.07 13.11 -20.57
CA VAL A 390 -24.85 11.94 -21.03
C VAL A 390 -23.91 10.80 -21.44
N HIS A 391 -22.74 11.14 -21.99
CA HIS A 391 -21.73 10.23 -22.48
C HIS A 391 -20.36 10.56 -21.90
N PRO A 392 -20.13 10.29 -20.60
CA PRO A 392 -18.90 10.69 -19.93
C PRO A 392 -17.63 10.10 -20.58
N GLU A 393 -17.74 8.94 -21.23
CA GLU A 393 -16.64 8.32 -21.96
C GLU A 393 -16.17 9.13 -23.18
N ARG A 394 -17.00 10.04 -23.68
CA ARG A 394 -16.70 10.93 -24.81
C ARG A 394 -16.06 12.25 -24.37
N GLY A 395 -16.38 12.70 -23.17
CA GLY A 395 -16.04 14.03 -22.68
C GLY A 395 -14.58 14.41 -22.88
N PHE A 396 -13.63 13.51 -22.61
CA PHE A 396 -12.22 13.75 -22.81
C PHE A 396 -11.84 13.97 -24.29
N TYR A 397 -12.38 13.15 -25.18
CA TYR A 397 -12.14 13.29 -26.62
C TYR A 397 -12.86 14.50 -27.21
N SER A 398 -14.05 14.80 -26.75
CA SER A 398 -14.81 15.99 -27.16
C SER A 398 -14.10 17.29 -26.74
N LEU A 399 -13.43 17.29 -25.58
CA LEU A 399 -12.55 18.38 -25.18
C LEU A 399 -11.33 18.50 -26.11
N LEU A 400 -10.64 17.39 -26.41
CA LEU A 400 -9.50 17.41 -27.33
C LEU A 400 -9.88 17.89 -28.73
N ALA A 401 -11.13 17.66 -29.18
CA ALA A 401 -11.62 18.13 -30.46
C ALA A 401 -11.77 19.66 -30.58
N GLN A 402 -11.75 20.38 -29.45
CA GLN A 402 -11.72 21.86 -29.44
C GLN A 402 -10.33 22.42 -29.77
N TYR A 403 -9.29 21.58 -29.76
CA TYR A 403 -7.93 22.00 -30.02
C TYR A 403 -7.42 21.56 -31.41
N PRO A 404 -6.39 22.24 -31.97
CA PRO A 404 -5.80 21.82 -33.24
C PRO A 404 -5.17 20.43 -33.13
N ALA A 405 -4.96 19.80 -34.30
CA ALA A 405 -4.37 18.46 -34.40
C ALA A 405 -5.11 17.35 -33.61
N PHE A 406 -6.45 17.36 -33.63
CA PHE A 406 -7.30 16.42 -32.90
C PHE A 406 -6.90 14.95 -33.08
N THR A 407 -6.68 14.49 -34.33
CA THR A 407 -6.29 13.10 -34.58
C THR A 407 -5.00 12.72 -33.86
N PHE A 408 -4.03 13.64 -33.80
CA PHE A 408 -2.78 13.40 -33.05
C PHE A 408 -3.04 13.31 -31.55
N SER A 409 -3.70 14.31 -30.96
CA SER A 409 -4.00 14.33 -29.52
C SER A 409 -4.89 13.18 -29.08
N ALA A 410 -5.91 12.82 -29.87
CA ALA A 410 -6.77 11.65 -29.65
C ALA A 410 -5.98 10.32 -29.74
N SER A 411 -5.03 10.21 -30.67
CA SER A 411 -4.16 9.04 -30.77
C SER A 411 -3.26 8.91 -29.53
N VAL A 412 -2.63 10.00 -29.10
CA VAL A 412 -1.82 10.00 -27.85
C VAL A 412 -2.69 9.63 -26.66
N ALA A 413 -3.89 10.18 -26.52
CA ALA A 413 -4.84 9.87 -25.46
C ALA A 413 -5.23 8.38 -25.45
N THR A 414 -5.55 7.82 -26.62
CA THR A 414 -5.95 6.41 -26.75
C THR A 414 -4.79 5.47 -26.42
N ILE A 415 -3.56 5.77 -26.87
CA ILE A 415 -2.36 5.00 -26.51
C ILE A 415 -2.10 5.08 -25.01
N THR A 416 -2.17 6.27 -24.43
CA THR A 416 -2.00 6.48 -22.99
C THR A 416 -3.03 5.67 -22.20
N GLY A 417 -4.31 5.75 -22.59
CA GLY A 417 -5.40 4.98 -21.99
C GLY A 417 -5.17 3.47 -22.10
N LEU A 418 -4.72 2.98 -23.26
CA LEU A 418 -4.41 1.56 -23.47
C LEU A 418 -3.29 1.08 -22.56
N LEU A 419 -2.23 1.87 -22.42
CA LEU A 419 -1.10 1.54 -21.56
C LEU A 419 -1.54 1.49 -20.07
N PHE A 420 -2.33 2.46 -19.61
CA PHE A 420 -2.91 2.43 -18.26
C PHE A 420 -3.79 1.20 -18.03
N TYR A 421 -4.64 0.90 -19.01
CA TYR A 421 -5.55 -0.23 -18.94
C TYR A 421 -4.80 -1.56 -18.79
N VAL A 422 -3.80 -1.80 -19.65
CA VAL A 422 -3.01 -3.05 -19.65
C VAL A 422 -2.19 -3.19 -18.36
N THR A 423 -1.51 -2.14 -17.93
CA THR A 423 -0.67 -2.18 -16.72
C THR A 423 -1.49 -2.38 -15.46
N SER A 424 -2.69 -1.81 -15.38
CA SER A 424 -3.63 -2.01 -14.25
C SER A 424 -4.18 -3.42 -14.20
N ALA A 425 -4.53 -4.01 -15.35
CA ALA A 425 -5.04 -5.37 -15.45
C ALA A 425 -4.00 -6.41 -14.99
N ASP A 426 -2.76 -6.29 -15.48
CA ASP A 426 -1.67 -7.23 -15.14
C ASP A 426 -1.29 -7.13 -13.64
N SER A 427 -1.11 -5.91 -13.15
CA SER A 427 -0.78 -5.67 -11.74
C SER A 427 -1.90 -6.12 -10.80
N GLY A 428 -3.16 -5.93 -11.20
CA GLY A 428 -4.33 -6.37 -10.43
C GLY A 428 -4.38 -7.88 -10.27
N ALA A 429 -4.14 -8.62 -11.34
CA ALA A 429 -4.10 -10.09 -11.31
C ALA A 429 -2.94 -10.63 -10.46
N LEU A 430 -1.78 -9.97 -10.50
CA LEU A 430 -0.63 -10.30 -9.64
C LEU A 430 -1.00 -10.18 -8.16
N VAL A 431 -1.59 -9.07 -7.75
CA VAL A 431 -1.92 -8.83 -6.34
C VAL A 431 -3.00 -9.78 -5.84
N LEU A 432 -4.05 -10.05 -6.62
CA LEU A 432 -5.06 -11.05 -6.26
C LEU A 432 -4.45 -12.45 -6.14
N GLY A 433 -3.49 -12.78 -7.01
CA GLY A 433 -2.70 -13.99 -6.88
C GLY A 433 -1.95 -14.05 -5.54
N ASN A 434 -1.28 -12.98 -5.17
CA ASN A 434 -0.52 -12.89 -3.93
C ASN A 434 -1.42 -13.00 -2.69
N PHE A 435 -2.58 -12.34 -2.66
CA PHE A 435 -3.53 -12.42 -1.53
C PHE A 435 -4.16 -13.80 -1.37
N THR A 436 -4.21 -14.60 -2.43
CA THR A 436 -4.76 -15.96 -2.41
C THR A 436 -3.70 -17.04 -2.28
N SER A 437 -2.42 -16.65 -2.08
CA SER A 437 -1.27 -17.54 -1.92
C SER A 437 -0.69 -17.50 -0.52
N GLN A 438 0.04 -18.55 -0.16
CA GLN A 438 0.93 -18.59 1.00
C GLN A 438 2.36 -18.45 0.49
N LEU A 439 2.83 -17.20 0.41
CA LEU A 439 4.17 -16.88 -0.05
C LEU A 439 5.17 -17.07 1.10
N LYS A 440 6.26 -17.77 0.84
CA LYS A 440 7.33 -18.00 1.83
C LYS A 440 8.28 -16.82 1.96
N ASP A 441 8.49 -16.12 0.85
CA ASP A 441 9.31 -14.92 0.80
C ASP A 441 8.42 -13.70 0.52
N ILE A 442 8.68 -12.61 1.24
CA ILE A 442 7.97 -11.34 1.08
C ILE A 442 8.12 -10.77 -0.35
N ASN A 443 9.23 -11.09 -1.01
CA ASN A 443 9.52 -10.64 -2.37
C ASN A 443 9.09 -11.63 -3.46
N SER A 444 8.57 -12.81 -3.10
CA SER A 444 8.06 -13.76 -4.07
C SER A 444 6.68 -13.36 -4.58
N ASP A 445 6.34 -13.83 -5.77
CA ASP A 445 5.04 -13.62 -6.39
C ASP A 445 4.31 -14.95 -6.56
N ALA A 446 2.99 -14.87 -6.63
CA ALA A 446 2.11 -16.01 -6.83
C ALA A 446 2.42 -16.80 -8.11
N PRO A 447 2.14 -18.11 -8.14
CA PRO A 447 2.31 -18.93 -9.34
C PRO A 447 1.61 -18.34 -10.56
N GLY A 448 2.24 -18.43 -11.73
CA GLY A 448 1.75 -17.81 -12.97
C GLY A 448 0.32 -18.20 -13.35
N TRP A 449 -0.07 -19.49 -13.16
CA TRP A 449 -1.44 -19.93 -13.44
C TRP A 449 -2.51 -19.20 -12.61
N LEU A 450 -2.16 -18.80 -11.38
CA LEU A 450 -3.08 -18.08 -10.49
C LEU A 450 -3.31 -16.65 -10.95
N ARG A 451 -2.26 -16.00 -11.48
CA ARG A 451 -2.36 -14.69 -12.14
C ARG A 451 -3.27 -14.76 -13.37
N VAL A 452 -3.09 -15.79 -14.21
CA VAL A 452 -3.97 -16.02 -15.38
C VAL A 452 -5.42 -16.23 -14.95
N PHE A 453 -5.65 -17.07 -13.91
CA PHE A 453 -6.99 -17.29 -13.37
C PHE A 453 -7.66 -15.97 -12.95
N TRP A 454 -6.95 -15.14 -12.17
CA TRP A 454 -7.50 -13.86 -11.71
C TRP A 454 -7.68 -12.86 -12.85
N SER A 455 -6.82 -12.84 -13.86
CA SER A 455 -7.03 -12.03 -15.07
C SER A 455 -8.34 -12.39 -15.78
N VAL A 456 -8.61 -13.69 -15.95
CA VAL A 456 -9.88 -14.18 -16.52
C VAL A 456 -11.08 -13.82 -15.65
N ALA A 457 -10.97 -14.01 -14.33
CA ALA A 457 -12.03 -13.70 -13.37
C ALA A 457 -12.39 -12.21 -13.38
N ILE A 458 -11.39 -11.32 -13.40
CA ILE A 458 -11.58 -9.87 -13.53
C ILE A 458 -12.29 -9.57 -14.86
N GLY A 459 -11.84 -10.16 -15.96
CA GLY A 459 -12.45 -9.95 -17.29
C GLY A 459 -13.92 -10.38 -17.34
N LEU A 460 -14.24 -11.55 -16.78
CA LEU A 460 -15.62 -12.05 -16.70
C LEU A 460 -16.50 -11.16 -15.83
N LEU A 461 -16.01 -10.73 -14.68
CA LEU A 461 -16.73 -9.82 -13.79
C LEU A 461 -17.00 -8.48 -14.48
N THR A 462 -15.98 -7.89 -15.10
CA THR A 462 -16.11 -6.62 -15.84
C THR A 462 -17.15 -6.74 -16.96
N LEU A 463 -17.07 -7.81 -17.75
CA LEU A 463 -18.01 -8.06 -18.84
C LEU A 463 -19.45 -8.21 -18.32
N GLY A 464 -19.65 -9.03 -17.28
CA GLY A 464 -20.98 -9.25 -16.69
C GLY A 464 -21.61 -7.95 -16.17
N MET A 465 -20.81 -7.11 -15.51
CA MET A 465 -21.27 -5.82 -14.99
C MET A 465 -21.63 -4.84 -16.12
N LEU A 466 -20.78 -4.74 -17.15
CA LEU A 466 -21.06 -3.89 -18.32
C LEU A 466 -22.31 -4.34 -19.08
N MET A 467 -22.58 -5.64 -19.11
CA MET A 467 -23.82 -6.19 -19.74
C MET A 467 -25.08 -5.95 -18.91
N THR A 468 -24.93 -5.73 -17.59
CA THR A 468 -26.06 -5.53 -16.66
C THR A 468 -26.63 -4.10 -16.78
N ASN A 469 -25.81 -3.09 -16.44
CA ASN A 469 -26.19 -1.67 -16.49
C ASN A 469 -24.98 -0.75 -16.76
N GLY A 470 -24.01 -1.20 -17.55
CA GLY A 470 -22.85 -0.42 -17.92
C GLY A 470 -21.96 0.00 -16.72
N ILE A 471 -21.44 1.23 -16.79
CA ILE A 471 -20.58 1.80 -15.75
C ILE A 471 -21.31 1.91 -14.41
N SER A 472 -22.60 2.27 -14.42
CA SER A 472 -23.38 2.42 -13.18
C SER A 472 -23.46 1.11 -12.37
N ALA A 473 -23.54 -0.04 -13.02
CA ALA A 473 -23.52 -1.33 -12.32
C ALA A 473 -22.18 -1.55 -11.60
N LEU A 474 -21.06 -1.19 -12.23
CA LEU A 474 -19.72 -1.28 -11.65
C LEU A 474 -19.57 -0.35 -10.44
N GLN A 475 -19.99 0.91 -10.56
CA GLN A 475 -19.97 1.89 -9.49
C GLN A 475 -20.81 1.43 -8.29
N ASN A 476 -22.07 1.06 -8.54
CA ASN A 476 -23.01 0.61 -7.51
C ASN A 476 -22.50 -0.62 -6.75
N THR A 477 -21.93 -1.58 -7.48
CA THR A 477 -21.40 -2.80 -6.86
C THR A 477 -20.13 -2.51 -6.07
N THR A 478 -19.31 -1.57 -6.50
CA THR A 478 -18.13 -1.13 -5.74
C THR A 478 -18.53 -0.49 -4.42
N VAL A 479 -19.58 0.33 -4.39
CA VAL A 479 -20.13 0.88 -3.13
C VAL A 479 -20.57 -0.25 -2.19
N ILE A 480 -21.20 -1.28 -2.69
CA ILE A 480 -21.66 -2.41 -1.88
C ILE A 480 -20.47 -3.24 -1.37
N MET A 481 -19.55 -3.60 -2.24
CA MET A 481 -18.46 -4.54 -1.94
C MET A 481 -17.28 -3.90 -1.20
N GLY A 482 -17.15 -2.58 -1.25
CA GLY A 482 -16.17 -1.84 -0.42
C GLY A 482 -16.55 -1.78 1.06
N LEU A 483 -17.83 -1.88 1.39
CA LEU A 483 -18.32 -1.73 2.76
C LEU A 483 -17.71 -2.75 3.76
N PRO A 484 -17.68 -4.06 3.50
CA PRO A 484 -17.09 -5.01 4.44
C PRO A 484 -15.61 -4.73 4.71
N PHE A 485 -14.86 -4.37 3.67
CA PHE A 485 -13.44 -4.09 3.83
C PHE A 485 -13.18 -2.77 4.58
N SER A 486 -14.05 -1.79 4.48
CA SER A 486 -13.93 -0.55 5.24
C SER A 486 -13.92 -0.78 6.76
N PHE A 487 -14.67 -1.77 7.26
CA PHE A 487 -14.60 -2.18 8.69
C PHE A 487 -13.25 -2.83 9.03
N VAL A 488 -12.69 -3.61 8.11
CA VAL A 488 -11.37 -4.25 8.31
C VAL A 488 -10.28 -3.19 8.50
N ILE A 489 -10.36 -2.06 7.81
CA ILE A 489 -9.38 -0.97 7.93
C ILE A 489 -9.31 -0.43 9.37
N PHE A 490 -10.42 -0.35 10.11
CA PHE A 490 -10.39 0.06 11.52
C PHE A 490 -9.61 -0.93 12.40
N PHE A 491 -9.72 -2.22 12.15
CA PHE A 491 -8.90 -3.21 12.86
C PHE A 491 -7.43 -3.08 12.47
N VAL A 492 -7.13 -2.78 11.20
CA VAL A 492 -5.76 -2.47 10.75
C VAL A 492 -5.19 -1.25 11.49
N MET A 493 -5.98 -0.17 11.62
CA MET A 493 -5.60 1.03 12.38
C MET A 493 -5.31 0.69 13.85
N ALA A 494 -6.20 -0.05 14.50
CA ALA A 494 -6.04 -0.45 15.89
C ALA A 494 -4.80 -1.34 16.10
N GLY A 495 -4.57 -2.31 15.21
CA GLY A 495 -3.40 -3.18 15.24
C GLY A 495 -2.10 -2.40 15.06
N LEU A 496 -2.06 -1.52 14.07
CA LEU A 496 -0.91 -0.67 13.80
C LEU A 496 -0.59 0.27 14.98
N TYR A 497 -1.61 0.96 15.51
CA TYR A 497 -1.44 1.85 16.66
C TYR A 497 -0.90 1.10 17.88
N LYS A 498 -1.48 -0.07 18.19
CA LYS A 498 -1.04 -0.93 19.30
C LYS A 498 0.43 -1.30 19.15
N SER A 499 0.86 -1.73 17.98
CA SER A 499 2.25 -2.10 17.71
C SER A 499 3.21 -0.91 17.76
N LEU A 500 2.83 0.23 17.20
CA LEU A 500 3.64 1.45 17.25
C LEU A 500 3.80 1.98 18.69
N LYS A 501 2.78 1.85 19.51
CA LYS A 501 2.84 2.20 20.94
C LYS A 501 3.83 1.32 21.70
N VAL A 502 3.87 0.02 21.40
CA VAL A 502 4.87 -0.91 21.97
C VAL A 502 6.27 -0.52 21.54
N GLU A 503 6.45 -0.18 20.28
CA GLU A 503 7.74 0.27 19.74
C GLU A 503 8.24 1.54 20.44
N ASP A 504 7.35 2.48 20.71
CA ASP A 504 7.68 3.72 21.42
C ASP A 504 8.13 3.44 22.87
N TYR A 505 7.41 2.56 23.56
CA TYR A 505 7.83 2.12 24.91
C TYR A 505 9.20 1.44 24.91
N ARG A 506 9.50 0.62 23.92
CA ARG A 506 10.82 -0.01 23.76
C ARG A 506 11.92 1.04 23.56
N ARG A 507 11.67 2.02 22.68
CA ARG A 507 12.64 3.13 22.45
C ARG A 507 12.84 3.98 23.70
N GLU A 508 11.79 4.26 24.43
CA GLU A 508 11.86 5.04 25.66
C GLU A 508 12.63 4.27 26.75
N SER A 509 12.40 2.96 26.89
CA SER A 509 13.18 2.10 27.79
C SER A 509 14.66 2.06 27.38
N ALA A 510 14.96 1.86 26.10
CA ALA A 510 16.34 1.84 25.61
C ALA A 510 17.05 3.19 25.81
N ASN A 511 16.35 4.30 25.67
CA ASN A 511 16.90 5.63 25.94
C ASN A 511 17.10 5.90 27.44
N ARG A 512 16.25 5.33 28.32
CA ARG A 512 16.44 5.40 29.77
C ARG A 512 17.61 4.53 30.22
N ASP A 513 17.85 3.39 29.56
CA ASP A 513 19.00 2.51 29.82
C ASP A 513 20.29 3.07 29.27
N THR A 514 20.27 3.98 28.29
CA THR A 514 21.42 4.77 27.84
C THR A 514 21.69 6.02 28.69
N ALA A 515 20.74 6.47 29.51
CA ALA A 515 21.03 7.40 30.58
C ALA A 515 22.01 6.70 31.57
N PRO A 516 23.09 7.37 32.01
CA PRO A 516 24.05 6.70 32.88
C PRO A 516 23.30 6.13 34.08
N ARG A 517 23.08 4.81 34.10
CA ARG A 517 22.65 4.11 35.31
C ARG A 517 23.62 4.56 36.43
N PRO A 518 23.13 4.93 37.63
CA PRO A 518 24.03 5.06 38.76
C PRO A 518 24.71 3.71 38.87
N LEU A 519 25.93 3.65 38.38
CA LEU A 519 26.78 2.47 38.36
C LEU A 519 26.80 1.87 39.76
N GLY A 520 26.17 0.71 39.93
CA GLY A 520 26.44 -0.16 41.07
C GLY A 520 27.96 -0.33 41.18
N LEU A 521 28.46 -0.38 42.38
CA LEU A 521 29.88 -0.28 42.73
C LEU A 521 30.83 -1.28 42.02
N GLN A 522 30.34 -2.20 41.20
CA GLN A 522 31.15 -3.25 40.56
C GLN A 522 31.50 -3.04 39.07
N ASP A 523 30.90 -2.11 38.34
CA ASP A 523 31.08 -1.98 36.87
C ASP A 523 31.68 -0.63 36.43
N ARG A 524 32.52 -0.01 37.24
CA ARG A 524 33.37 1.08 36.77
C ARG A 524 34.53 0.49 35.94
N LEU A 525 34.22 0.08 34.70
CA LEU A 525 35.28 -0.03 33.71
C LEU A 525 36.06 1.29 33.72
N SER A 526 37.35 1.22 34.10
CA SER A 526 38.22 2.38 33.99
C SER A 526 38.01 3.03 32.62
N TRP A 527 37.89 4.35 32.55
CA TRP A 527 37.78 5.10 31.30
C TRP A 527 38.83 4.63 30.26
N LYS A 528 39.98 4.14 30.71
CA LYS A 528 41.02 3.54 29.88
C LYS A 528 40.56 2.26 29.18
N LYS A 529 39.81 1.39 29.85
CA LYS A 529 39.26 0.19 29.25
C LYS A 529 38.16 0.55 28.23
N ARG A 530 37.34 1.56 28.53
CA ARG A 530 36.34 2.06 27.58
C ARG A 530 36.99 2.66 26.33
N LEU A 531 38.07 3.45 26.51
CA LEU A 531 38.83 3.99 25.38
C LEU A 531 39.50 2.89 24.57
N SER A 532 40.08 1.88 25.24
CA SER A 532 40.68 0.72 24.58
C SER A 532 39.67 -0.03 23.70
N ARG A 533 38.44 -0.21 24.17
CA ARG A 533 37.33 -0.79 23.36
C ARG A 533 37.05 0.03 22.12
N LEU A 534 36.88 1.33 22.27
CA LEU A 534 36.55 2.23 21.14
C LEU A 534 37.66 2.27 20.10
N MET A 535 38.89 2.01 20.49
CA MET A 535 40.08 2.02 19.63
C MET A 535 40.52 0.60 19.20
N ASN A 536 39.74 -0.44 19.53
CA ASN A 536 40.03 -1.80 19.14
C ASN A 536 39.41 -2.09 17.75
N TYR A 537 40.22 -2.54 16.80
CA TYR A 537 39.85 -2.93 15.45
C TYR A 537 40.18 -4.42 15.26
N PRO A 538 39.34 -5.33 15.75
CA PRO A 538 39.63 -6.76 15.77
C PRO A 538 39.62 -7.35 14.36
N GLY A 539 40.56 -8.25 14.09
CA GLY A 539 40.59 -9.01 12.85
C GLY A 539 39.88 -10.34 12.98
N THR A 540 39.76 -11.08 11.88
CA THR A 540 39.00 -12.35 11.74
C THR A 540 39.31 -13.36 12.85
N ARG A 541 40.60 -13.55 13.21
CA ARG A 541 41.03 -14.54 14.22
C ARG A 541 40.51 -14.20 15.64
N TYR A 542 40.58 -12.94 16.02
CA TYR A 542 40.09 -12.49 17.34
C TYR A 542 38.56 -12.57 17.41
N THR A 543 37.89 -12.17 16.36
CA THR A 543 36.42 -12.24 16.26
C THR A 543 35.93 -13.69 16.36
N LYS A 544 36.57 -14.60 15.62
CA LYS A 544 36.28 -16.05 15.72
C LYS A 544 36.48 -16.58 17.14
N GLN A 545 37.59 -16.25 17.77
CA GLN A 545 37.86 -16.64 19.14
C GLN A 545 36.80 -16.12 20.11
N MET A 546 36.40 -14.86 19.99
CA MET A 546 35.36 -14.25 20.81
C MET A 546 33.99 -14.97 20.64
N MET A 547 33.63 -15.33 19.41
CA MET A 547 32.42 -16.10 19.15
C MET A 547 32.48 -17.49 19.81
N GLU A 548 33.61 -18.18 19.74
CA GLU A 548 33.76 -19.55 20.25
C GLU A 548 33.92 -19.60 21.77
N THR A 549 34.60 -18.61 22.39
CA THR A 549 34.92 -18.68 23.81
C THR A 549 34.00 -17.87 24.72
N VAL A 550 33.28 -16.91 24.18
CA VAL A 550 32.38 -16.03 24.95
C VAL A 550 30.94 -16.12 24.46
N CYS A 551 30.69 -15.83 23.17
CA CYS A 551 29.32 -15.70 22.68
C CYS A 551 28.56 -17.05 22.66
N TYR A 552 29.16 -18.09 22.08
CA TYR A 552 28.52 -19.41 22.01
C TYR A 552 28.30 -20.00 23.42
N PRO A 553 29.27 -19.98 24.36
CA PRO A 553 29.03 -20.45 25.72
C PRO A 553 27.98 -19.65 26.49
N ALA A 554 27.85 -18.36 26.23
CA ALA A 554 26.80 -17.52 26.83
C ALA A 554 25.39 -17.93 26.28
N MET A 555 25.28 -18.08 24.97
CA MET A 555 24.03 -18.53 24.35
C MET A 555 23.66 -19.96 24.78
N GLU A 556 24.64 -20.86 24.91
CA GLU A 556 24.41 -22.24 25.35
C GLU A 556 23.88 -22.29 26.79
N GLU A 557 24.45 -21.49 27.72
CA GLU A 557 24.00 -21.44 29.10
C GLU A 557 22.56 -20.93 29.22
N VAL A 558 22.22 -19.87 28.48
CA VAL A 558 20.83 -19.38 28.40
C VAL A 558 19.91 -20.43 27.79
N ALA A 559 20.34 -21.10 26.71
CA ALA A 559 19.56 -22.16 26.08
C ALA A 559 19.29 -23.34 27.03
N GLN A 560 20.31 -23.75 27.81
CA GLN A 560 20.17 -24.82 28.80
C GLN A 560 19.20 -24.46 29.92
N GLU A 561 19.30 -23.24 30.45
CA GLU A 561 18.41 -22.77 31.51
C GLU A 561 16.95 -22.65 31.02
N LEU A 562 16.75 -22.16 29.78
CA LEU A 562 15.42 -22.11 29.17
C LEU A 562 14.83 -23.50 28.94
N ARG A 563 15.65 -24.49 28.50
CA ARG A 563 15.24 -25.89 28.35
C ARG A 563 14.86 -26.52 29.70
N LEU A 564 15.60 -26.26 30.77
CA LEU A 564 15.30 -26.72 32.13
C LEU A 564 13.94 -26.18 32.61
N ARG A 565 13.53 -24.99 32.13
CA ARG A 565 12.23 -24.37 32.43
C ARG A 565 11.13 -24.78 31.46
N GLY A 566 11.39 -25.77 30.59
CA GLY A 566 10.40 -26.34 29.69
C GLY A 566 10.26 -25.65 28.33
N ALA A 567 11.12 -24.70 27.99
CA ALA A 567 11.11 -24.08 26.67
C ALA A 567 11.79 -24.98 25.62
N TYR A 568 11.25 -25.02 24.41
CA TYR A 568 11.91 -25.67 23.28
C TYR A 568 12.88 -24.67 22.62
N VAL A 569 14.18 -24.95 22.70
CA VAL A 569 15.25 -24.03 22.29
C VAL A 569 16.22 -24.72 21.34
N GLU A 570 16.46 -24.11 20.18
CA GLU A 570 17.49 -24.49 19.23
C GLU A 570 18.64 -23.48 19.28
N LEU A 571 19.88 -23.99 19.37
CA LEU A 571 21.10 -23.20 19.22
C LEU A 571 21.90 -23.77 18.07
N LYS A 572 22.25 -22.93 17.10
CA LYS A 572 23.00 -23.31 15.91
C LYS A 572 24.19 -22.40 15.69
N SER A 573 25.32 -23.00 15.33
CA SER A 573 26.45 -22.28 14.74
C SER A 573 26.45 -22.56 13.25
N LEU A 574 26.23 -21.54 12.45
CA LEU A 574 26.07 -21.65 11.00
C LEU A 574 27.38 -21.29 10.28
N PRO A 575 27.72 -21.97 9.19
CA PRO A 575 28.93 -21.68 8.43
C PRO A 575 28.86 -20.31 7.75
N PRO A 576 30.01 -19.78 7.28
CA PRO A 576 30.04 -18.54 6.52
C PRO A 576 29.16 -18.63 5.26
N GLU A 577 28.40 -17.58 4.98
CA GLU A 577 27.68 -17.42 3.71
C GLU A 577 28.64 -17.03 2.56
N GLU A 578 28.13 -17.10 1.33
CA GLU A 578 28.92 -16.75 0.14
C GLU A 578 29.46 -15.31 0.24
N GLY A 579 30.77 -15.16 0.19
CA GLY A 579 31.46 -13.86 0.35
C GLY A 579 31.82 -13.47 1.79
N GLN A 580 31.43 -14.24 2.81
CA GLN A 580 31.79 -14.01 4.23
C GLN A 580 32.95 -14.91 4.68
N GLN A 581 33.76 -14.41 5.64
CA GLN A 581 34.89 -15.18 6.20
C GLN A 581 34.54 -15.89 7.52
N LEU A 582 33.47 -15.45 8.18
CA LEU A 582 33.03 -15.97 9.48
C LEU A 582 31.55 -16.32 9.40
N GLY A 583 31.16 -17.42 10.07
CA GLY A 583 29.79 -17.81 10.26
C GLY A 583 29.09 -16.99 11.34
N HIS A 584 27.83 -17.30 11.65
CA HIS A 584 27.03 -16.62 12.67
C HIS A 584 26.42 -17.62 13.67
N LEU A 585 25.91 -17.09 14.77
CA LEU A 585 25.28 -17.86 15.84
C LEU A 585 23.80 -17.53 15.93
N ASP A 586 22.95 -18.56 16.02
CA ASP A 586 21.51 -18.43 16.10
C ASP A 586 20.96 -19.11 17.35
N LEU A 587 20.23 -18.37 18.17
CA LEU A 587 19.41 -18.88 19.27
C LEU A 587 17.94 -18.68 18.92
N LEU A 588 17.20 -19.78 18.79
CA LEU A 588 15.77 -19.79 18.49
C LEU A 588 15.00 -20.40 19.65
N VAL A 589 14.10 -19.65 20.27
CA VAL A 589 13.17 -20.13 21.29
C VAL A 589 11.77 -20.24 20.70
N HIS A 590 11.23 -21.44 20.69
CA HIS A 590 9.90 -21.71 20.19
C HIS A 590 8.84 -21.33 21.24
N MET A 591 7.93 -20.46 20.86
CA MET A 591 6.88 -19.92 21.71
C MET A 591 5.51 -20.56 21.48
N GLY A 592 5.49 -21.84 21.06
CA GLY A 592 4.26 -22.57 20.77
C GLY A 592 3.48 -21.91 19.63
N GLU A 593 2.32 -21.38 19.95
CA GLU A 593 1.48 -20.68 18.97
C GLU A 593 1.84 -19.19 18.79
N GLU A 594 2.72 -18.62 19.58
CA GLU A 594 3.15 -17.22 19.49
C GLU A 594 4.38 -17.06 18.60
N GLN A 595 4.77 -15.83 18.31
CA GLN A 595 5.96 -15.54 17.51
C GLN A 595 7.22 -16.02 18.25
N ASN A 596 8.06 -16.80 17.56
CA ASN A 596 9.29 -17.30 18.13
C ASN A 596 10.27 -16.17 18.47
N PHE A 597 11.03 -16.32 19.56
CA PHE A 597 12.14 -15.42 19.85
C PHE A 597 13.37 -15.88 19.06
N VAL A 598 13.99 -14.96 18.35
CA VAL A 598 15.22 -15.18 17.58
C VAL A 598 16.26 -14.19 18.04
N TYR A 599 17.44 -14.70 18.42
CA TYR A 599 18.59 -13.88 18.77
C TYR A 599 19.80 -14.39 18.01
N GLN A 600 20.39 -13.52 17.18
CA GLN A 600 21.50 -13.89 16.31
C GLN A 600 22.70 -13.00 16.59
N ILE A 601 23.91 -13.54 16.45
CA ILE A 601 25.16 -12.80 16.51
C ILE A 601 25.88 -12.91 15.19
N TRP A 602 25.97 -11.78 14.47
CA TRP A 602 26.58 -11.70 13.15
C TRP A 602 27.90 -10.93 13.18
N PRO A 603 29.00 -11.51 12.65
CA PRO A 603 30.24 -10.77 12.43
C PRO A 603 30.11 -9.85 11.21
N GLN A 604 30.03 -8.54 11.45
CA GLN A 604 29.95 -7.54 10.39
C GLN A 604 31.32 -6.94 10.11
N GLN A 605 31.70 -6.87 8.82
CA GLN A 605 32.99 -6.35 8.37
C GLN A 605 32.92 -4.86 8.04
N TYR A 606 33.84 -4.08 8.60
CA TYR A 606 33.95 -2.64 8.38
C TYR A 606 35.34 -2.23 7.91
N SER A 607 35.42 -1.13 7.17
CA SER A 607 36.71 -0.53 6.80
C SER A 607 37.32 0.17 8.01
N VAL A 608 38.62 -0.01 8.20
CA VAL A 608 39.37 0.65 9.27
C VAL A 608 39.43 2.15 9.01
N PRO A 609 39.04 3.04 9.97
CA PRO A 609 39.10 4.47 9.78
C PRO A 609 40.50 4.98 9.41
N GLY A 610 40.63 5.84 8.40
CA GLY A 610 41.92 6.28 7.84
C GLY A 610 42.84 7.07 8.81
N PHE A 611 42.28 7.54 9.94
CA PHE A 611 43.08 8.23 10.98
C PHE A 611 43.77 7.29 11.97
N THR A 612 43.54 5.98 11.89
CA THR A 612 44.09 5.01 12.85
C THR A 612 45.48 4.53 12.44
N TYR A 613 46.31 4.16 13.43
CA TYR A 613 47.63 3.60 13.17
C TYR A 613 47.56 2.29 12.36
N ARG A 614 46.50 1.49 12.53
CA ARG A 614 46.28 0.23 11.79
C ARG A 614 46.00 0.44 10.29
N ALA A 615 45.35 1.52 9.92
CA ALA A 615 45.19 1.87 8.51
C ALA A 615 46.54 2.12 7.83
N ARG A 616 47.51 2.66 8.56
CA ARG A 616 48.87 2.88 8.08
C ARG A 616 49.69 1.58 8.00
N SER A 617 49.33 0.53 8.73
CA SER A 617 50.01 -0.79 8.74
C SER A 617 49.44 -1.79 7.72
N GLY A 618 48.60 -1.37 6.77
CA GLY A 618 48.10 -2.19 5.67
C GLY A 618 46.88 -3.09 5.99
N LYS A 619 46.29 -3.02 7.19
CA LYS A 619 45.02 -3.70 7.50
C LYS A 619 43.86 -2.81 7.14
N SER A 620 43.11 -3.21 6.10
CA SER A 620 42.01 -2.40 5.55
C SER A 620 40.67 -2.63 6.23
N THR A 621 40.47 -3.74 6.94
CA THR A 621 39.15 -4.12 7.49
C THR A 621 39.23 -4.65 8.90
N TYR A 622 38.15 -4.50 9.68
CA TYR A 622 37.94 -5.05 11.01
C TYR A 622 36.51 -5.58 11.16
N TYR A 623 36.24 -6.30 12.24
CA TYR A 623 34.93 -6.89 12.49
C TYR A 623 34.29 -6.30 13.76
N ARG A 624 32.95 -6.26 13.75
CA ARG A 624 32.10 -6.10 14.93
C ARG A 624 31.19 -7.29 15.05
N LEU A 625 30.80 -7.64 16.27
CA LEU A 625 29.80 -8.66 16.55
C LEU A 625 28.46 -7.98 16.84
N GLU A 626 27.62 -7.92 15.84
CA GLU A 626 26.32 -7.25 15.97
C GLU A 626 25.21 -8.25 16.29
N THR A 627 24.28 -7.83 17.17
CA THR A 627 23.11 -8.61 17.52
C THR A 627 21.97 -8.31 16.57
N PHE A 628 21.32 -9.39 16.10
CA PHE A 628 20.14 -9.33 15.24
C PHE A 628 19.00 -10.08 15.91
N LEU A 629 17.83 -9.45 15.90
CA LEU A 629 16.56 -10.07 16.24
C LEU A 629 15.73 -10.25 14.97
N LEU A 630 14.53 -10.82 15.08
CA LEU A 630 13.56 -10.85 14.00
C LEU A 630 13.34 -9.47 13.34
N GLU A 631 13.44 -8.42 14.13
CA GLU A 631 13.27 -7.02 13.73
C GLU A 631 14.53 -6.41 13.08
N GLY A 632 15.62 -7.18 13.00
CA GLY A 632 16.92 -6.78 12.45
C GLY A 632 17.97 -6.40 13.48
N SER A 633 19.07 -5.76 13.03
CA SER A 633 20.17 -5.33 13.91
C SER A 633 19.69 -4.41 15.01
N GLN A 634 20.15 -4.68 16.23
CA GLN A 634 19.90 -3.83 17.41
C GLN A 634 20.95 -2.70 17.54
N GLY A 635 21.95 -2.67 16.66
CA GLY A 635 23.04 -1.70 16.72
C GLY A 635 24.03 -1.93 17.86
N ASN A 636 23.86 -3.01 18.64
CA ASN A 636 24.76 -3.37 19.73
C ASN A 636 25.99 -4.10 19.17
N ASP A 637 27.18 -3.69 19.61
CA ASP A 637 28.43 -4.39 19.32
C ASP A 637 28.86 -5.16 20.57
N LEU A 638 28.82 -6.48 20.49
CA LEU A 638 29.19 -7.39 21.57
C LEU A 638 30.71 -7.59 21.68
N MET A 639 31.52 -6.94 20.84
CA MET A 639 32.97 -7.08 20.89
C MET A 639 33.50 -6.67 22.25
N ASP A 640 34.39 -7.50 22.82
CA ASP A 640 34.96 -7.34 24.16
C ASP A 640 33.96 -7.39 25.35
N TYR A 641 32.73 -7.94 25.13
CA TYR A 641 31.82 -8.24 26.22
C TYR A 641 32.26 -9.46 26.99
N SER A 642 31.98 -9.49 28.31
CA SER A 642 32.12 -10.72 29.11
C SER A 642 30.95 -11.66 28.82
N LYS A 643 31.09 -12.93 29.22
CA LYS A 643 30.03 -13.92 29.09
C LYS A 643 28.71 -13.46 29.76
N GLU A 644 28.81 -12.90 30.97
CA GLU A 644 27.68 -12.39 31.75
C GLU A 644 27.03 -11.19 31.06
N GLN A 645 27.79 -10.35 30.36
CA GLN A 645 27.25 -9.21 29.61
C GLN A 645 26.47 -9.69 28.38
N VAL A 646 26.95 -10.74 27.70
CA VAL A 646 26.20 -11.36 26.58
C VAL A 646 24.93 -12.02 27.10
N ILE A 647 24.97 -12.75 28.23
CA ILE A 647 23.78 -13.33 28.86
C ILE A 647 22.76 -12.25 29.20
N THR A 648 23.22 -11.15 29.79
CA THR A 648 22.31 -10.02 30.13
C THR A 648 21.68 -9.42 28.90
N ASP A 649 22.44 -9.22 27.81
CA ASP A 649 21.87 -8.71 26.54
C ASP A 649 20.80 -9.65 25.97
N ILE A 650 21.05 -10.97 26.00
CA ILE A 650 20.06 -11.99 25.56
C ILE A 650 18.79 -11.89 26.41
N LEU A 651 18.93 -11.83 27.74
CA LEU A 651 17.79 -11.77 28.65
C LEU A 651 16.98 -10.47 28.49
N ASP A 652 17.65 -9.33 28.34
CA ASP A 652 17.00 -8.05 28.07
C ASP A 652 16.17 -8.09 26.79
N GLN A 653 16.68 -8.73 25.72
CA GLN A 653 15.97 -8.90 24.46
C GLN A 653 14.81 -9.91 24.59
N TYR A 654 15.03 -11.00 25.34
CA TYR A 654 14.00 -12.01 25.59
C TYR A 654 12.85 -11.45 26.41
N GLU A 655 13.13 -10.68 27.44
CA GLU A 655 12.12 -9.98 28.25
C GLU A 655 11.31 -9.00 27.40
N ARG A 656 11.95 -8.25 26.52
CA ARG A 656 11.29 -7.35 25.56
C ARG A 656 10.35 -8.13 24.62
N HIS A 657 10.79 -9.29 24.16
CA HIS A 657 9.98 -10.15 23.30
C HIS A 657 8.78 -10.72 24.06
N LEU A 658 8.94 -11.15 25.31
CA LEU A 658 7.84 -11.61 26.16
C LEU A 658 6.82 -10.48 26.41
N ASN A 659 7.29 -9.26 26.66
CA ASN A 659 6.42 -8.09 26.81
C ASN A 659 5.63 -7.80 25.52
N PHE A 660 6.24 -7.99 24.36
CA PHE A 660 5.53 -7.91 23.08
C PHE A 660 4.43 -8.98 22.97
N ILE A 661 4.73 -10.23 23.32
CA ILE A 661 3.74 -11.32 23.31
C ILE A 661 2.62 -11.06 24.32
N HIS A 662 2.94 -10.59 25.55
CA HIS A 662 1.94 -10.32 26.60
C HIS A 662 0.98 -9.19 26.24
N LEU A 663 1.36 -8.28 25.34
CA LEU A 663 0.44 -7.25 24.83
C LEU A 663 -0.71 -7.82 23.99
N HIS A 664 -0.63 -9.08 23.55
CA HIS A 664 -1.72 -9.77 22.87
C HIS A 664 -2.73 -10.40 23.84
N ARG A 665 -2.30 -10.67 25.08
CA ARG A 665 -3.20 -11.15 26.11
C ARG A 665 -3.84 -9.94 26.76
N GLU A 666 -5.18 -9.92 26.88
CA GLU A 666 -5.87 -8.97 27.72
C GLU A 666 -5.21 -9.03 29.11
N ALA A 667 -4.67 -7.91 29.54
CA ALA A 667 -4.09 -7.83 30.88
C ALA A 667 -5.17 -8.29 31.88
N PRO A 668 -4.89 -9.26 32.77
CA PRO A 668 -5.75 -9.53 33.91
C PRO A 668 -5.58 -8.38 34.89
N GLY A 669 -6.30 -7.36 34.70
CA GLY A 669 -6.31 -6.10 35.43
C GLY A 669 -7.33 -5.25 34.74
N HIS A 670 -8.58 -5.66 34.83
CA HIS A 670 -9.64 -4.70 34.67
C HIS A 670 -9.38 -3.60 35.72
N SER A 671 -9.22 -2.36 35.27
CA SER A 671 -9.52 -1.24 36.13
C SER A 671 -10.80 -1.63 36.87
N VAL A 672 -10.70 -1.78 38.18
CA VAL A 672 -11.86 -1.89 39.02
C VAL A 672 -12.62 -0.60 38.72
N MET A 673 -13.62 -0.66 37.84
CA MET A 673 -14.64 0.38 37.80
C MET A 673 -15.20 0.36 39.19
N PHE A 674 -15.04 1.45 39.90
CA PHE A 674 -15.71 1.67 41.15
C PHE A 674 -17.19 1.34 40.92
N PRO A 675 -17.79 0.42 41.67
CA PRO A 675 -19.21 0.24 41.61
C PRO A 675 -19.84 1.59 41.98
N ASP A 676 -20.77 1.98 41.18
CA ASP A 676 -21.52 3.25 41.28
C ASP A 676 -21.78 3.65 42.71
N ALA A 677 -21.37 4.87 43.08
CA ALA A 677 -21.86 5.59 44.21
C ALA A 677 -23.12 6.38 43.82
#